data_0becf19c50a7400a41c1eb8d78bc6286
#
_entry.id   0becf19c50a7400a41c1eb8d78bc6286
#
_cell.length_a   1.000
_cell.length_b   1.000
_cell.length_c   1.000
_cell.angle_alpha   90.00
_cell.angle_beta   90.00
_cell.angle_gamma   90.00
#
_symmetry.space_group_name_H-M   'P 1'
#
loop_
_entity.id
_entity.type
_entity.pdbx_description
1 polymer ?
#
loop_
_entity_poly.entity_id
_entity_poly.type
_entity_poly.pdbx_seq_one_letter_code
_entity_poly.pdbx_strand_id
1 'polypeptide(L)'
;MFWSSKSGISSNYSYSSSPTFTVEPWNVHTGRPKSSGSSSTSSTAPKVSIFIFDKSKFENHLLTTGSIKSRTSSRDKQFIRSAYDVLRAQVSQLAKLKHPNVLALIEPLEEHSKNFIFVSEYVSGSVESSVLDAKPEDNFEVLAMSGSGNVITQRGIQQISQGLDFIHNRAGSVLLDLRPASVLINENSDWKLCGFGHLTKLPSGSNTGQYSPDFDPRYAPFMHIPLDYSAPELILENMLSPRNDYFSLGLLIYFLFYKTHLFSCKDYIGDYKEEYGRYERDLLRQTPERYLAKIPEKLRSSMSRLMNRDVYARFDNIQEFLESDFFHDPLVKTLAFLDDLPTKDSQERGIYLSGLLEILPQFPPQLLQRKFLPVLLHLLDQVCSSDALVTKDLNTLVTLISKIGATLSQLSFQERLYPHLVSKDNFSRLLEHATASLIENLAVLHSKVKSEAFTSEILKPLCTHVFSSISGESAVVVQEALMGKLDVLLQAFDFATVKNFLFSLLSKLFIKTTSLTVKSSCVDSFRIMIERKAIDKFTCIDDLLPLFKSMKTRDPRILMKSLQLLSLLPELIESEQALIEQLLPLLWDFSMATTLRTTQYTQFTNVINKISADIQRSHLAKLEASNGKEANFDNVIEKPAQRIQDPDLEASHKIGVPAIIPKSQHALHQKAISKPLPKPTELINKGTLSPAPKKLTPRPKTKPQSRPLVLTKGSASASAAARPAASPLRASGTKSVHEDVDDFDDFVSSTPSTTSIPSANTSANTTAAYPPGFSMTMQPLKNSTARHNNPAISSENTSLI
;
A
#
# COMPACT_ATOMS: atom_id res chain seq x y z
N MET A 1 27.30 -28.33 30.00
CA MET A 1 25.88 -28.42 29.59
C MET A 1 25.22 -27.10 29.84
N PHE A 2 25.10 -26.27 28.82
CA PHE A 2 24.36 -24.98 28.90
C PHE A 2 22.88 -25.29 28.75
N TRP A 3 22.12 -25.12 29.82
CA TRP A 3 20.69 -25.10 29.76
C TRP A 3 20.29 -23.76 29.12
N SER A 4 20.06 -23.76 27.79
CA SER A 4 19.32 -22.72 27.13
C SER A 4 17.90 -22.81 27.67
N SER A 5 17.53 -21.88 28.56
CA SER A 5 16.13 -21.63 28.89
C SER A 5 15.43 -21.22 27.59
N LYS A 6 14.69 -22.12 26.95
CA LYS A 6 13.81 -21.78 25.83
C LYS A 6 12.82 -20.78 26.41
N SER A 7 13.00 -19.51 26.07
CA SER A 7 11.99 -18.48 26.33
C SER A 7 10.74 -18.88 25.53
N GLY A 8 9.61 -19.03 26.21
CA GLY A 8 8.37 -19.47 25.56
C GLY A 8 7.81 -18.40 24.62
N ILE A 9 6.85 -18.79 23.76
CA ILE A 9 6.17 -17.90 22.76
C ILE A 9 5.74 -16.57 23.41
N SER A 10 5.18 -16.63 24.60
CA SER A 10 4.74 -15.42 25.35
C SER A 10 5.89 -14.47 25.69
N SER A 11 7.12 -14.97 25.78
CA SER A 11 8.31 -14.14 26.02
C SER A 11 8.84 -13.53 24.74
N ASN A 12 8.77 -14.25 23.63
CA ASN A 12 9.35 -13.88 22.33
C ASN A 12 8.46 -12.97 21.50
N TYR A 13 7.15 -13.00 21.75
CA TYR A 13 6.16 -12.24 20.98
C TYR A 13 5.37 -11.29 21.85
N SER A 14 5.03 -10.12 21.29
CA SER A 14 4.01 -9.21 21.82
C SER A 14 2.74 -9.38 21.01
N TYR A 15 1.60 -9.56 21.66
CA TYR A 15 0.30 -9.73 21.01
C TYR A 15 -0.83 -9.07 21.80
N SER A 16 -1.96 -8.85 21.13
CA SER A 16 -3.15 -8.23 21.71
C SER A 16 -3.74 -9.11 22.83
N SER A 17 -4.27 -8.49 23.88
CA SER A 17 -4.98 -9.22 24.95
C SER A 17 -6.31 -9.81 24.49
N SER A 18 -7.02 -9.15 23.57
CA SER A 18 -8.22 -9.65 22.93
C SER A 18 -7.89 -10.37 21.63
N PRO A 19 -8.60 -11.46 21.28
CA PRO A 19 -8.45 -12.10 19.98
C PRO A 19 -8.84 -11.15 18.86
N THR A 20 -8.15 -11.24 17.75
CA THR A 20 -8.47 -10.48 16.52
C THR A 20 -9.70 -11.11 15.85
N PHE A 21 -9.77 -12.44 15.84
CA PHE A 21 -10.90 -13.25 15.39
C PHE A 21 -10.80 -14.65 16.00
N THR A 22 -11.84 -15.45 15.83
CA THR A 22 -11.87 -16.84 16.30
C THR A 22 -12.04 -17.78 15.12
N VAL A 23 -11.25 -18.84 15.10
CA VAL A 23 -11.41 -20.00 14.24
C VAL A 23 -11.54 -21.20 15.17
N GLU A 24 -12.76 -21.64 15.41
CA GLU A 24 -13.00 -22.66 16.40
C GLU A 24 -12.12 -23.90 16.17
N PRO A 25 -11.42 -24.40 17.22
CA PRO A 25 -11.50 -23.95 18.63
C PRO A 25 -10.49 -22.89 19.07
N TRP A 26 -9.77 -22.29 18.16
CA TRP A 26 -8.66 -21.38 18.42
C TRP A 26 -9.08 -19.90 18.45
N ASN A 27 -8.59 -19.17 19.46
CA ASN A 27 -8.59 -17.72 19.46
C ASN A 27 -7.31 -17.22 18.79
N VAL A 28 -7.45 -16.38 17.74
CA VAL A 28 -6.34 -15.89 16.95
C VAL A 28 -6.02 -14.45 17.34
N HIS A 29 -4.78 -14.21 17.73
CA HIS A 29 -4.28 -12.90 18.13
C HIS A 29 -3.21 -12.43 17.14
N THR A 30 -3.25 -11.15 16.77
CA THR A 30 -2.19 -10.53 15.99
C THR A 30 -1.01 -10.21 16.90
N GLY A 31 0.18 -10.67 16.52
CA GLY A 31 1.41 -10.44 17.27
C GLY A 31 2.59 -10.00 16.40
N ARG A 32 3.67 -9.63 17.09
CA ARG A 32 4.97 -9.31 16.47
C ARG A 32 6.10 -9.87 17.33
N PRO A 33 7.22 -10.32 16.73
CA PRO A 33 8.40 -10.70 17.48
C PRO A 33 8.91 -9.52 18.33
N LYS A 34 9.36 -9.79 19.55
CA LYS A 34 10.04 -8.82 20.41
C LYS A 34 11.50 -8.74 19.96
N SER A 35 11.97 -7.56 19.56
CA SER A 35 13.40 -7.36 19.24
C SER A 35 14.24 -7.45 20.54
N SER A 36 15.22 -8.32 20.58
CA SER A 36 16.22 -8.37 21.63
C SER A 36 17.20 -7.20 21.44
N GLY A 37 16.98 -6.09 22.13
CA GLY A 37 18.03 -5.11 22.42
C GLY A 37 18.15 -3.88 21.51
N SER A 38 17.08 -3.13 21.25
CA SER A 38 17.17 -1.69 21.02
C SER A 38 15.80 -1.04 21.29
N SER A 39 15.83 0.07 22.00
CA SER A 39 14.67 0.88 22.40
C SER A 39 14.09 1.70 21.25
N SER A 40 13.94 1.12 20.07
CA SER A 40 13.15 1.69 19.00
C SER A 40 12.03 0.71 18.67
N THR A 41 10.80 1.14 18.87
CA THR A 41 9.59 0.52 18.33
C THR A 41 9.67 0.54 16.81
N SER A 42 10.45 -0.38 16.22
CA SER A 42 10.46 -0.54 14.77
C SER A 42 9.12 -1.12 14.35
N SER A 43 8.30 -0.31 13.73
CA SER A 43 7.04 -0.68 13.06
C SER A 43 7.24 -1.72 11.95
N THR A 44 8.47 -2.08 11.63
CA THR A 44 8.91 -2.92 10.51
C THR A 44 8.97 -4.42 10.79
N ALA A 45 8.83 -4.88 12.06
CA ALA A 45 8.83 -6.32 12.34
C ALA A 45 7.60 -7.00 11.70
N PRO A 46 7.77 -8.15 11.01
CA PRO A 46 6.68 -8.85 10.35
C PRO A 46 5.60 -9.25 11.36
N LYS A 47 4.35 -9.12 10.95
CA LYS A 47 3.21 -9.59 11.74
C LYS A 47 3.16 -11.11 11.72
N VAL A 48 2.67 -11.68 12.81
CA VAL A 48 2.40 -13.12 12.95
C VAL A 48 1.03 -13.33 13.58
N SER A 49 0.47 -14.51 13.42
CA SER A 49 -0.76 -14.93 14.11
C SER A 49 -0.44 -15.91 15.21
N ILE A 50 -0.96 -15.63 16.40
CA ILE A 50 -0.77 -16.46 17.59
C ILE A 50 -2.10 -17.12 17.91
N PHE A 51 -2.14 -18.44 17.82
CA PHE A 51 -3.31 -19.27 18.06
C PHE A 51 -3.28 -19.74 19.50
N ILE A 52 -4.35 -19.46 20.25
CA ILE A 52 -4.47 -19.78 21.66
C ILE A 52 -5.75 -20.56 21.89
N PHE A 53 -5.62 -21.77 22.50
CA PHE A 53 -6.75 -22.55 22.99
C PHE A 53 -6.75 -22.52 24.51
N ASP A 54 -7.84 -22.09 25.12
CA ASP A 54 -8.03 -22.02 26.58
C ASP A 54 -8.64 -23.30 27.12
N LYS A 55 -7.77 -24.17 27.69
CA LYS A 55 -8.15 -25.43 28.31
C LYS A 55 -9.17 -25.23 29.44
N SER A 56 -9.00 -24.16 30.24
CA SER A 56 -9.86 -23.91 31.37
C SER A 56 -11.27 -23.52 30.95
N LYS A 57 -11.40 -22.71 29.90
CA LYS A 57 -12.71 -22.35 29.32
C LYS A 57 -13.38 -23.55 28.70
N PHE A 58 -12.63 -24.36 27.94
CA PHE A 58 -13.15 -25.57 27.33
C PHE A 58 -13.65 -26.58 28.38
N GLU A 59 -12.86 -26.91 29.42
CA GLU A 59 -13.24 -27.83 30.48
C GLU A 59 -14.45 -27.31 31.26
N ASN A 60 -14.51 -25.97 31.51
CA ASN A 60 -15.69 -25.37 32.15
C ASN A 60 -16.93 -25.51 31.28
N HIS A 61 -16.79 -25.30 29.96
CA HIS A 61 -17.90 -25.49 29.01
C HIS A 61 -18.41 -26.93 29.06
N LEU A 62 -17.56 -27.93 29.03
CA LEU A 62 -17.94 -29.34 29.11
C LEU A 62 -18.64 -29.68 30.43
N LEU A 63 -18.26 -29.06 31.54
CA LEU A 63 -18.98 -29.20 32.82
C LEU A 63 -20.36 -28.54 32.79
N THR A 64 -20.46 -27.38 32.22
CA THR A 64 -21.72 -26.62 32.14
C THR A 64 -22.75 -27.28 31.23
N THR A 65 -22.29 -27.84 30.11
CA THR A 65 -23.14 -28.59 29.15
C THR A 65 -23.46 -29.99 29.62
N GLY A 66 -22.84 -30.47 30.72
CA GLY A 66 -23.03 -31.83 31.23
C GLY A 66 -22.32 -32.92 30.41
N SER A 67 -21.48 -32.54 29.44
CA SER A 67 -20.69 -33.46 28.63
C SER A 67 -19.72 -34.28 29.48
N ILE A 68 -19.20 -33.67 30.55
CA ILE A 68 -18.43 -34.34 31.60
C ILE A 68 -19.05 -34.06 32.99
N LYS A 69 -18.92 -35.02 33.89
CA LYS A 69 -19.41 -34.88 35.29
C LYS A 69 -18.34 -34.33 36.23
N SER A 70 -17.09 -34.63 36.00
CA SER A 70 -15.99 -34.21 36.89
C SER A 70 -14.63 -34.27 36.19
N ARG A 71 -13.79 -33.24 36.39
CA ARG A 71 -12.44 -33.20 35.92
C ARG A 71 -11.51 -34.28 36.53
N THR A 72 -11.98 -34.93 37.61
CA THR A 72 -11.15 -35.92 38.34
C THR A 72 -11.47 -37.36 37.93
N SER A 73 -12.64 -37.62 37.36
CA SER A 73 -13.07 -38.92 36.85
C SER A 73 -12.10 -39.43 35.75
N SER A 74 -11.69 -40.72 35.83
CA SER A 74 -10.80 -41.33 34.85
C SER A 74 -11.37 -41.28 33.42
N ARG A 75 -12.67 -41.57 33.26
CA ARG A 75 -13.39 -41.57 31.98
C ARG A 75 -13.46 -40.14 31.40
N ASP A 76 -13.74 -39.15 32.24
CA ASP A 76 -13.86 -37.75 31.78
C ASP A 76 -12.48 -37.16 31.45
N LYS A 77 -11.43 -37.59 32.17
CA LYS A 77 -10.04 -37.25 31.83
C LYS A 77 -9.63 -37.80 30.46
N GLN A 78 -10.05 -39.06 30.16
CA GLN A 78 -9.76 -39.64 28.84
C GLN A 78 -10.51 -38.90 27.75
N PHE A 79 -11.75 -38.50 27.97
CA PHE A 79 -12.51 -37.68 27.06
C PHE A 79 -11.85 -36.31 26.78
N ILE A 80 -11.38 -35.63 27.83
CA ILE A 80 -10.64 -34.37 27.67
C ILE A 80 -9.31 -34.60 26.90
N ARG A 81 -8.62 -35.74 27.15
CA ARG A 81 -7.41 -36.08 26.42
C ARG A 81 -7.67 -36.25 24.93
N SER A 82 -8.73 -37.00 24.54
CA SER A 82 -9.05 -37.21 23.13
C SER A 82 -9.31 -35.86 22.42
N ALA A 83 -9.95 -34.87 23.08
CA ALA A 83 -10.08 -33.53 22.54
C ALA A 83 -8.72 -32.84 22.32
N TYR A 84 -7.83 -32.97 23.29
CA TYR A 84 -6.48 -32.38 23.17
C TYR A 84 -5.61 -33.09 22.13
N ASP A 85 -5.81 -34.40 21.91
CA ASP A 85 -5.07 -35.17 20.89
C ASP A 85 -5.42 -34.72 19.47
N VAL A 86 -6.68 -34.34 19.20
CA VAL A 86 -7.07 -33.73 17.91
C VAL A 86 -6.30 -32.41 17.67
N LEU A 87 -6.19 -31.56 18.70
CA LEU A 87 -5.46 -30.29 18.59
C LEU A 87 -3.94 -30.49 18.40
N ARG A 88 -3.38 -31.47 19.09
CA ARG A 88 -1.95 -31.85 18.91
C ARG A 88 -1.74 -32.39 17.51
N ALA A 89 -2.62 -33.25 17.03
CA ALA A 89 -2.54 -33.81 15.68
C ALA A 89 -2.59 -32.68 14.63
N GLN A 90 -3.50 -31.74 14.73
CA GLN A 90 -3.62 -30.60 13.82
C GLN A 90 -2.30 -29.83 13.68
N VAL A 91 -1.70 -29.42 14.82
CA VAL A 91 -0.46 -28.62 14.77
C VAL A 91 0.74 -29.47 14.37
N SER A 92 0.77 -30.76 14.76
CA SER A 92 1.80 -31.71 14.33
C SER A 92 1.79 -31.89 12.80
N GLN A 93 0.62 -31.99 12.17
CA GLN A 93 0.51 -32.07 10.71
C GLN A 93 0.92 -30.78 10.03
N LEU A 94 0.53 -29.61 10.56
CA LEU A 94 1.03 -28.32 10.06
C LEU A 94 2.56 -28.19 10.12
N ALA A 95 3.19 -28.84 11.10
CA ALA A 95 4.65 -28.86 11.19
C ALA A 95 5.30 -29.69 10.07
N LYS A 96 4.64 -30.78 9.66
CA LYS A 96 5.15 -31.72 8.66
C LYS A 96 4.82 -31.34 7.22
N LEU A 97 3.61 -30.85 6.98
CA LEU A 97 3.11 -30.53 5.66
C LEU A 97 3.53 -29.11 5.25
N LYS A 98 4.44 -29.01 4.29
CA LYS A 98 4.94 -27.73 3.77
C LYS A 98 4.52 -27.55 2.32
N HIS A 99 3.55 -26.65 2.11
CA HIS A 99 3.05 -26.32 0.78
C HIS A 99 2.58 -24.85 0.76
N PRO A 100 2.69 -24.12 -0.36
CA PRO A 100 2.25 -22.73 -0.45
C PRO A 100 0.78 -22.49 -0.03
N ASN A 101 -0.11 -23.46 -0.23
CA ASN A 101 -1.53 -23.36 0.11
C ASN A 101 -1.90 -24.03 1.45
N VAL A 102 -0.91 -24.40 2.26
CA VAL A 102 -1.06 -24.85 3.65
C VAL A 102 -0.55 -23.76 4.57
N LEU A 103 -1.22 -23.54 5.71
CA LEU A 103 -0.83 -22.55 6.70
C LEU A 103 0.60 -22.80 7.19
N ALA A 104 1.48 -21.80 7.04
CA ALA A 104 2.87 -21.94 7.46
C ALA A 104 3.02 -21.81 8.97
N LEU A 105 3.49 -22.87 9.63
CA LEU A 105 3.83 -22.85 11.05
C LEU A 105 5.20 -22.21 11.26
N ILE A 106 5.26 -21.22 12.17
CA ILE A 106 6.49 -20.49 12.55
C ILE A 106 7.06 -21.07 13.85
N GLU A 107 6.22 -21.17 14.91
CA GLU A 107 6.61 -21.78 16.18
C GLU A 107 5.71 -22.97 16.48
N PRO A 108 6.27 -24.10 16.90
CA PRO A 108 5.51 -25.30 17.20
C PRO A 108 4.58 -25.12 18.40
N LEU A 109 3.73 -26.10 18.62
CA LEU A 109 2.80 -26.12 19.75
C LEU A 109 3.53 -26.12 21.09
N GLU A 110 3.26 -25.08 21.90
CA GLU A 110 3.61 -25.06 23.33
C GLU A 110 2.40 -25.47 24.15
N GLU A 111 2.57 -26.47 24.99
CA GLU A 111 1.55 -26.94 25.92
C GLU A 111 1.78 -26.46 27.33
N HIS A 112 0.88 -25.59 27.81
CA HIS A 112 0.85 -25.10 29.18
C HIS A 112 -0.30 -25.72 29.97
N SER A 113 -0.27 -25.55 31.29
CA SER A 113 -1.33 -26.06 32.16
C SER A 113 -2.73 -25.50 31.84
N LYS A 114 -2.80 -24.26 31.35
CA LYS A 114 -4.05 -23.54 31.08
C LYS A 114 -4.39 -23.39 29.58
N ASN A 115 -3.41 -23.53 28.71
CA ASN A 115 -3.62 -23.27 27.28
C ASN A 115 -2.67 -24.10 26.40
N PHE A 116 -3.04 -24.18 25.11
CA PHE A 116 -2.16 -24.48 24.00
C PHE A 116 -1.89 -23.20 23.24
N ILE A 117 -0.65 -23.02 22.76
CA ILE A 117 -0.23 -21.85 21.98
C ILE A 117 0.68 -22.30 20.84
N PHE A 118 0.44 -21.79 19.62
CA PHE A 118 1.38 -21.91 18.50
C PHE A 118 1.39 -20.63 17.67
N VAL A 119 2.40 -20.45 16.81
CA VAL A 119 2.56 -19.26 15.96
C VAL A 119 2.60 -19.66 14.50
N SER A 120 1.83 -18.98 13.67
CA SER A 120 1.83 -19.15 12.22
C SER A 120 2.15 -17.84 11.48
N GLU A 121 2.29 -17.93 10.15
CA GLU A 121 2.22 -16.76 9.28
C GLU A 121 0.99 -15.92 9.62
N TYR A 122 1.06 -14.60 9.34
CA TYR A 122 -0.06 -13.72 9.63
C TYR A 122 -1.26 -14.07 8.77
N VAL A 123 -2.42 -14.24 9.42
CA VAL A 123 -3.72 -14.42 8.77
C VAL A 123 -4.69 -13.34 9.22
N SER A 124 -5.48 -12.84 8.28
CA SER A 124 -6.42 -11.74 8.51
C SER A 124 -7.82 -12.21 8.92
N GLY A 125 -8.16 -13.46 8.65
CA GLY A 125 -9.45 -14.06 8.95
C GLY A 125 -9.62 -15.45 8.33
N SER A 126 -10.81 -16.04 8.44
CA SER A 126 -11.21 -17.23 7.70
C SER A 126 -12.04 -16.86 6.47
N VAL A 127 -12.20 -17.79 5.55
CA VAL A 127 -13.11 -17.65 4.40
C VAL A 127 -14.54 -17.49 4.90
N GLU A 128 -14.93 -18.20 5.95
CA GLU A 128 -16.25 -18.09 6.55
C GLU A 128 -16.56 -16.68 7.03
N SER A 129 -15.67 -16.11 7.87
CA SER A 129 -15.84 -14.73 8.37
C SER A 129 -15.84 -13.72 7.24
N SER A 130 -15.00 -13.91 6.23
CA SER A 130 -14.91 -13.00 5.07
C SER A 130 -16.18 -12.99 4.21
N VAL A 131 -16.92 -14.10 4.16
CA VAL A 131 -18.17 -14.21 3.39
C VAL A 131 -19.37 -13.73 4.21
N LEU A 132 -19.41 -14.06 5.51
CA LEU A 132 -20.57 -13.74 6.38
C LEU A 132 -20.53 -12.32 6.94
N ASP A 133 -19.33 -11.80 7.27
CA ASP A 133 -19.15 -10.46 7.85
C ASP A 133 -19.02 -9.36 6.80
N ALA A 134 -19.04 -9.70 5.50
CA ALA A 134 -18.99 -8.74 4.42
C ALA A 134 -20.17 -7.76 4.53
N LYS A 135 -19.88 -6.50 4.86
CA LYS A 135 -20.90 -5.46 4.93
C LYS A 135 -21.53 -5.26 3.55
N PRO A 136 -22.83 -4.91 3.50
CA PRO A 136 -23.49 -4.58 2.23
C PRO A 136 -22.76 -3.46 1.45
N GLU A 137 -22.07 -2.58 2.16
CA GLU A 137 -21.27 -1.47 1.61
C GLU A 137 -19.94 -1.93 0.98
N ASP A 138 -19.39 -3.06 1.40
CA ASP A 138 -18.18 -3.65 0.81
C ASP A 138 -18.48 -4.40 -0.50
N ASN A 139 -19.72 -4.29 -1.00
CA ASN A 139 -20.17 -4.75 -2.32
C ASN A 139 -19.57 -6.09 -2.78
N PHE A 140 -19.57 -7.09 -1.89
CA PHE A 140 -19.23 -8.45 -2.31
C PHE A 140 -20.18 -8.95 -3.41
N GLU A 141 -21.43 -8.45 -3.42
CA GLU A 141 -22.40 -8.72 -4.50
C GLU A 141 -22.02 -8.01 -5.81
N VAL A 142 -21.55 -6.77 -5.75
CA VAL A 142 -21.03 -6.05 -6.91
C VAL A 142 -19.68 -6.64 -7.36
N LEU A 143 -18.87 -7.10 -6.41
CA LEU A 143 -17.64 -7.85 -6.68
C LEU A 143 -17.91 -9.25 -7.27
N ALA A 144 -18.99 -9.91 -6.88
CA ALA A 144 -19.37 -11.21 -7.44
C ALA A 144 -20.07 -11.11 -8.81
N MET A 145 -20.68 -9.96 -9.12
CA MET A 145 -21.34 -9.71 -10.42
C MET A 145 -20.49 -8.89 -11.39
N SER A 146 -19.56 -8.06 -10.92
CA SER A 146 -18.52 -7.47 -11.76
C SER A 146 -17.34 -8.41 -11.81
N GLY A 147 -16.81 -8.71 -12.99
CA GLY A 147 -15.76 -9.72 -13.22
C GLY A 147 -14.58 -9.77 -12.25
N SER A 148 -14.35 -8.72 -11.46
CA SER A 148 -13.22 -8.60 -10.53
C SER A 148 -13.39 -9.30 -9.17
N GLY A 149 -14.61 -9.49 -8.65
CA GLY A 149 -14.85 -10.27 -7.42
C GLY A 149 -14.75 -11.77 -7.64
N ASN A 150 -15.03 -12.20 -8.86
CA ASN A 150 -14.87 -13.58 -9.29
C ASN A 150 -13.40 -14.04 -9.27
N VAL A 151 -12.44 -13.15 -9.52
CA VAL A 151 -11.00 -13.48 -9.58
C VAL A 151 -10.46 -13.93 -8.22
N ILE A 152 -10.85 -13.26 -7.11
CA ILE A 152 -10.41 -13.65 -5.76
C ILE A 152 -10.96 -15.04 -5.41
N THR A 153 -12.23 -15.28 -5.69
CA THR A 153 -12.88 -16.57 -5.46
C THR A 153 -12.30 -17.68 -6.35
N GLN A 154 -12.12 -17.40 -7.65
CA GLN A 154 -11.48 -18.35 -8.59
C GLN A 154 -10.07 -18.74 -8.12
N ARG A 155 -9.27 -17.73 -7.75
CA ARG A 155 -7.91 -17.97 -7.22
C ARG A 155 -7.95 -18.76 -5.93
N GLY A 156 -8.85 -18.41 -5.00
CA GLY A 156 -9.00 -19.12 -3.73
C GLY A 156 -9.37 -20.59 -3.94
N ILE A 157 -10.35 -20.89 -4.80
CA ILE A 157 -10.73 -22.26 -5.17
C ILE A 157 -9.53 -22.99 -5.81
N GLN A 158 -8.80 -22.32 -6.70
CA GLN A 158 -7.59 -22.89 -7.30
C GLN A 158 -6.55 -23.27 -6.25
N GLN A 159 -6.27 -22.35 -5.30
CA GLN A 159 -5.30 -22.56 -4.24
C GLN A 159 -5.70 -23.73 -3.32
N ILE A 160 -6.97 -23.84 -2.95
CA ILE A 160 -7.48 -24.97 -2.16
C ILE A 160 -7.34 -26.28 -2.93
N SER A 161 -7.70 -26.29 -4.21
CA SER A 161 -7.59 -27.49 -5.06
C SER A 161 -6.13 -27.93 -5.21
N GLN A 162 -5.18 -27.00 -5.37
CA GLN A 162 -3.74 -27.30 -5.36
C GLN A 162 -3.26 -27.84 -4.00
N GLY A 163 -3.80 -27.31 -2.90
CA GLY A 163 -3.55 -27.83 -1.56
C GLY A 163 -4.06 -29.26 -1.39
N LEU A 164 -5.26 -29.58 -1.89
CA LEU A 164 -5.81 -30.95 -1.91
C LEU A 164 -4.98 -31.87 -2.78
N ASP A 165 -4.55 -31.44 -3.96
CA ASP A 165 -3.64 -32.24 -4.80
C ASP A 165 -2.38 -32.67 -4.06
N PHE A 166 -1.76 -31.73 -3.33
CA PHE A 166 -0.60 -32.02 -2.50
C PHE A 166 -0.93 -33.05 -1.40
N ILE A 167 -2.06 -32.89 -0.70
CA ILE A 167 -2.48 -33.80 0.40
C ILE A 167 -2.77 -35.20 -0.13
N HIS A 168 -3.49 -35.30 -1.25
CA HIS A 168 -3.89 -36.60 -1.81
C HIS A 168 -2.73 -37.33 -2.47
N ASN A 169 -2.02 -36.65 -3.38
CA ASN A 169 -1.04 -37.29 -4.25
C ASN A 169 0.37 -37.39 -3.65
N ARG A 170 0.76 -36.41 -2.77
CA ARG A 170 2.10 -36.40 -2.16
C ARG A 170 2.10 -36.88 -0.72
N ALA A 171 1.11 -36.45 0.09
CA ALA A 171 1.01 -36.90 1.46
C ALA A 171 0.21 -38.23 1.62
N GLY A 172 -0.45 -38.74 0.57
CA GLY A 172 -1.22 -39.98 0.59
C GLY A 172 -2.32 -39.99 1.64
N SER A 173 -2.98 -38.85 1.85
CA SER A 173 -3.93 -38.65 2.94
C SER A 173 -5.22 -37.98 2.45
N VAL A 174 -6.27 -38.02 3.24
CA VAL A 174 -7.55 -37.32 3.00
C VAL A 174 -7.76 -36.33 4.14
N LEU A 175 -8.17 -35.08 3.80
CA LEU A 175 -8.22 -33.99 4.76
C LEU A 175 -9.39 -34.11 5.76
N LEU A 176 -10.58 -34.45 5.28
CA LEU A 176 -11.84 -34.67 6.02
C LEU A 176 -12.42 -33.47 6.79
N ASP A 177 -11.69 -32.34 6.86
CA ASP A 177 -12.16 -31.09 7.49
C ASP A 177 -12.00 -29.91 6.52
N LEU A 178 -12.52 -30.06 5.30
CA LEU A 178 -12.60 -28.96 4.33
C LEU A 178 -13.92 -28.22 4.46
N ARG A 179 -13.90 -27.10 5.18
CA ARG A 179 -15.04 -26.20 5.40
C ARG A 179 -14.59 -24.73 5.39
N PRO A 180 -15.49 -23.75 5.24
CA PRO A 180 -15.12 -22.33 5.18
C PRO A 180 -14.29 -21.85 6.38
N ALA A 181 -14.58 -22.36 7.58
CA ALA A 181 -13.85 -22.02 8.80
C ALA A 181 -12.41 -22.58 8.83
N SER A 182 -12.14 -23.72 8.15
CA SER A 182 -10.82 -24.33 8.09
C SER A 182 -9.91 -23.79 6.98
N VAL A 183 -10.40 -22.81 6.22
CA VAL A 183 -9.63 -22.10 5.19
C VAL A 183 -9.35 -20.69 5.67
N LEU A 184 -8.06 -20.33 5.84
CA LEU A 184 -7.62 -19.03 6.34
C LEU A 184 -7.11 -18.16 5.19
N ILE A 185 -7.16 -16.84 5.37
CA ILE A 185 -6.70 -15.85 4.40
C ILE A 185 -5.50 -15.13 4.99
N ASN A 186 -4.35 -15.19 4.30
CA ASN A 186 -3.13 -14.52 4.75
C ASN A 186 -3.09 -13.02 4.39
N GLU A 187 -2.00 -12.34 4.71
CA GLU A 187 -1.81 -10.92 4.44
C GLU A 187 -1.87 -10.58 2.93
N ASN A 188 -1.43 -11.51 2.09
CA ASN A 188 -1.41 -11.36 0.64
C ASN A 188 -2.73 -11.77 -0.03
N SER A 189 -3.78 -12.05 0.73
CA SER A 189 -5.08 -12.56 0.24
C SER A 189 -5.00 -13.97 -0.37
N ASP A 190 -3.98 -14.75 -0.06
CA ASP A 190 -3.88 -16.16 -0.45
C ASP A 190 -4.64 -17.02 0.55
N TRP A 191 -5.32 -18.05 0.05
CA TRP A 191 -6.07 -19.00 0.87
C TRP A 191 -5.20 -20.17 1.32
N LYS A 192 -5.31 -20.51 2.61
CA LYS A 192 -4.47 -21.50 3.30
C LYS A 192 -5.30 -22.55 4.00
N LEU A 193 -5.04 -23.81 3.74
CA LEU A 193 -5.64 -24.93 4.48
C LEU A 193 -5.12 -24.99 5.91
N CYS A 194 -6.00 -25.20 6.89
CA CYS A 194 -5.70 -25.28 8.31
C CYS A 194 -6.37 -26.47 9.02
N GLY A 195 -7.37 -27.09 8.45
CA GLY A 195 -8.18 -28.16 9.05
C GLY A 195 -7.53 -29.54 9.06
N PHE A 196 -6.41 -29.73 9.76
CA PHE A 196 -5.64 -30.98 9.76
C PHE A 196 -5.90 -31.89 10.98
N GLY A 197 -6.93 -31.59 11.79
CA GLY A 197 -7.26 -32.34 12.99
C GLY A 197 -7.72 -33.78 12.71
N HIS A 198 -8.34 -33.98 11.56
CA HIS A 198 -8.92 -35.25 11.10
C HIS A 198 -8.20 -35.83 9.87
N LEU A 199 -7.01 -35.28 9.53
CA LEU A 199 -6.22 -35.81 8.41
C LEU A 199 -5.96 -37.29 8.59
N THR A 200 -6.43 -38.11 7.64
CA THR A 200 -6.36 -39.57 7.69
C THR A 200 -5.56 -40.10 6.53
N LYS A 201 -4.57 -40.93 6.83
CA LYS A 201 -3.69 -41.56 5.83
C LYS A 201 -4.44 -42.68 5.10
N LEU A 202 -4.29 -42.73 3.79
CA LEU A 202 -4.78 -43.83 2.99
C LEU A 202 -3.84 -45.07 3.14
N PRO A 203 -4.39 -46.29 3.04
CA PRO A 203 -3.56 -47.48 3.01
C PRO A 203 -2.57 -47.47 1.86
N SER A 204 -1.32 -47.88 2.10
CA SER A 204 -0.26 -47.87 1.10
C SER A 204 -0.66 -48.64 -0.16
N GLY A 205 -0.56 -48.01 -1.34
CA GLY A 205 -0.91 -48.61 -2.62
C GLY A 205 -2.42 -48.69 -2.92
N SER A 206 -3.27 -48.10 -2.13
CA SER A 206 -4.72 -48.05 -2.32
C SER A 206 -5.23 -46.60 -2.39
N ASN A 207 -6.19 -46.35 -3.27
CA ASN A 207 -6.91 -45.10 -3.33
C ASN A 207 -8.18 -45.07 -2.47
N THR A 208 -8.46 -46.15 -1.75
CA THR A 208 -9.63 -46.32 -0.88
C THR A 208 -9.23 -46.98 0.44
N GLY A 209 -9.91 -46.60 1.50
CA GLY A 209 -9.73 -47.17 2.83
C GLY A 209 -11.09 -47.26 3.53
N GLN A 210 -11.08 -47.73 4.77
CA GLN A 210 -12.23 -47.67 5.65
C GLN A 210 -11.98 -46.63 6.74
N TYR A 211 -13.00 -45.84 7.02
CA TYR A 211 -13.02 -44.87 8.12
C TYR A 211 -14.40 -44.88 8.75
N SER A 212 -14.45 -45.19 10.03
CA SER A 212 -15.71 -45.15 10.79
C SER A 212 -15.73 -43.89 11.66
N PRO A 213 -16.44 -42.84 11.25
CA PRO A 213 -16.50 -41.62 12.05
C PRO A 213 -17.18 -41.93 13.39
N ASP A 214 -16.58 -41.45 14.49
CA ASP A 214 -17.17 -41.51 15.81
C ASP A 214 -17.91 -40.21 16.11
N PHE A 215 -19.22 -40.30 16.34
CA PHE A 215 -20.10 -39.17 16.68
C PHE A 215 -20.72 -39.39 18.06
N ASP A 216 -19.94 -39.00 19.09
CA ASP A 216 -20.49 -38.95 20.45
C ASP A 216 -21.21 -37.59 20.66
N PRO A 217 -22.46 -37.56 21.10
CA PRO A 217 -23.21 -36.31 21.34
C PRO A 217 -22.56 -35.36 22.35
N ARG A 218 -21.54 -35.83 23.06
CA ARG A 218 -20.79 -35.02 24.02
C ARG A 218 -19.59 -34.31 23.35
N TYR A 219 -19.24 -34.67 22.12
CA TYR A 219 -18.10 -34.10 21.45
C TYR A 219 -18.34 -32.61 21.13
N ALA A 220 -17.28 -31.82 21.29
CA ALA A 220 -17.28 -30.47 20.73
C ALA A 220 -17.13 -30.54 19.20
N PRO A 221 -17.60 -29.54 18.45
CA PRO A 221 -17.58 -29.60 16.97
C PRO A 221 -16.22 -29.91 16.32
N PHE A 222 -15.12 -29.54 16.95
CA PHE A 222 -13.80 -29.84 16.44
C PHE A 222 -13.28 -31.26 16.72
N MET A 223 -14.00 -32.03 17.54
CA MET A 223 -13.62 -33.40 17.92
C MET A 223 -14.08 -34.47 16.91
N HIS A 224 -14.90 -34.13 15.97
CA HIS A 224 -15.35 -35.01 14.88
C HIS A 224 -15.32 -34.29 13.53
N ILE A 225 -15.42 -35.07 12.44
CA ILE A 225 -15.50 -34.50 11.10
C ILE A 225 -16.79 -33.68 10.94
N PRO A 226 -16.73 -32.54 10.20
CA PRO A 226 -17.90 -31.67 10.05
C PRO A 226 -18.95 -32.33 9.14
N LEU A 227 -20.06 -32.73 9.70
CA LEU A 227 -21.14 -33.38 8.94
C LEU A 227 -21.67 -32.51 7.82
N ASP A 228 -21.82 -31.21 8.04
CA ASP A 228 -22.32 -30.25 7.06
C ASP A 228 -21.45 -30.18 5.79
N TYR A 229 -20.23 -30.67 5.85
CA TYR A 229 -19.25 -30.68 4.74
C TYR A 229 -18.75 -32.09 4.37
N SER A 230 -19.33 -33.15 4.92
CA SER A 230 -18.90 -34.53 4.70
C SER A 230 -19.59 -35.16 3.51
N ALA A 231 -18.87 -36.05 2.84
CA ALA A 231 -19.39 -36.82 1.71
C ALA A 231 -20.31 -37.98 2.16
N PRO A 232 -21.35 -38.30 1.38
CA PRO A 232 -22.32 -39.33 1.79
C PRO A 232 -21.76 -40.74 1.92
N GLU A 233 -20.85 -41.15 1.04
CA GLU A 233 -20.17 -42.45 1.11
C GLU A 233 -19.31 -42.58 2.35
N LEU A 234 -18.74 -41.49 2.88
CA LEU A 234 -17.96 -41.50 4.11
C LEU A 234 -18.86 -41.73 5.33
N ILE A 235 -20.02 -41.06 5.38
CA ILE A 235 -20.93 -41.11 6.53
C ILE A 235 -21.84 -42.30 6.51
N LEU A 236 -22.28 -42.72 5.32
CA LEU A 236 -23.29 -43.82 5.19
C LEU A 236 -22.65 -45.18 4.94
N GLU A 237 -21.45 -45.22 4.33
CA GLU A 237 -20.80 -46.44 3.85
C GLU A 237 -19.43 -46.65 4.46
N ASN A 238 -18.93 -45.71 5.29
CA ASN A 238 -17.56 -45.72 5.88
C ASN A 238 -16.46 -45.84 4.83
N MET A 239 -16.67 -45.32 3.64
CA MET A 239 -15.71 -45.37 2.53
C MET A 239 -14.83 -44.15 2.52
N LEU A 240 -13.53 -44.32 2.77
CA LEU A 240 -12.52 -43.29 2.74
C LEU A 240 -11.84 -43.23 1.37
N SER A 241 -11.83 -42.09 0.75
CA SER A 241 -11.09 -41.83 -0.50
C SER A 241 -10.81 -40.33 -0.69
N PRO A 242 -9.87 -39.92 -1.54
CA PRO A 242 -9.67 -38.51 -1.88
C PRO A 242 -10.93 -37.81 -2.42
N ARG A 243 -11.85 -38.60 -2.99
CA ARG A 243 -13.14 -38.12 -3.52
C ARG A 243 -14.08 -37.60 -2.44
N ASN A 244 -13.87 -37.95 -1.16
CA ASN A 244 -14.60 -37.37 -0.05
C ASN A 244 -14.33 -35.84 0.04
N ASP A 245 -13.07 -35.44 -0.07
CA ASP A 245 -12.68 -34.01 -0.06
C ASP A 245 -13.17 -33.29 -1.30
N TYR A 246 -13.38 -33.97 -2.44
CA TYR A 246 -13.96 -33.34 -3.64
C TYR A 246 -15.41 -32.95 -3.43
N PHE A 247 -16.19 -33.80 -2.74
CA PHE A 247 -17.55 -33.47 -2.34
C PHE A 247 -17.57 -32.30 -1.37
N SER A 248 -16.67 -32.28 -0.38
CA SER A 248 -16.51 -31.17 0.57
C SER A 248 -16.12 -29.88 -0.15
N LEU A 249 -15.26 -29.95 -1.19
CA LEU A 249 -14.92 -28.80 -2.06
C LEU A 249 -16.16 -28.29 -2.79
N GLY A 250 -17.02 -29.17 -3.29
CA GLY A 250 -18.31 -28.79 -3.89
C GLY A 250 -19.21 -28.03 -2.91
N LEU A 251 -19.30 -28.48 -1.66
CA LEU A 251 -20.05 -27.80 -0.59
C LEU A 251 -19.43 -26.45 -0.23
N LEU A 252 -18.11 -26.37 -0.16
CA LEU A 252 -17.39 -25.11 0.05
C LEU A 252 -17.67 -24.11 -1.09
N ILE A 253 -17.61 -24.56 -2.34
CA ILE A 253 -17.93 -23.72 -3.51
C ILE A 253 -19.39 -23.25 -3.45
N TYR A 254 -20.32 -24.13 -3.10
CA TYR A 254 -21.72 -23.75 -2.90
C TYR A 254 -21.84 -22.61 -1.88
N PHE A 255 -21.21 -22.75 -0.71
CA PHE A 255 -21.19 -21.72 0.33
C PHE A 255 -20.65 -20.37 -0.18
N LEU A 256 -19.58 -20.40 -0.96
CA LEU A 256 -18.96 -19.16 -1.51
C LEU A 256 -19.94 -18.34 -2.37
N PHE A 257 -20.75 -19.00 -3.18
CA PHE A 257 -21.68 -18.33 -4.10
C PHE A 257 -23.06 -18.10 -3.50
N TYR A 258 -23.52 -18.96 -2.60
CA TYR A 258 -24.86 -18.88 -1.99
C TYR A 258 -24.85 -18.18 -0.63
N LYS A 259 -23.70 -18.05 0.04
CA LYS A 259 -23.49 -17.49 1.39
C LYS A 259 -24.31 -18.21 2.47
N THR A 260 -24.64 -19.46 2.22
CA THR A 260 -25.38 -20.33 3.13
C THR A 260 -24.81 -21.73 3.04
N HIS A 261 -24.81 -22.46 4.14
CA HIS A 261 -24.49 -23.88 4.15
C HIS A 261 -25.59 -24.65 3.42
N LEU A 262 -25.19 -25.69 2.67
CA LEU A 262 -26.16 -26.53 1.98
C LEU A 262 -26.85 -27.50 2.95
N PHE A 263 -26.08 -28.04 3.90
CA PHE A 263 -26.54 -28.92 4.96
C PHE A 263 -26.49 -28.22 6.33
N SER A 264 -27.38 -28.60 7.25
CA SER A 264 -27.39 -28.10 8.63
C SER A 264 -27.75 -29.27 9.58
N CYS A 265 -26.73 -30.09 9.88
CA CYS A 265 -26.90 -31.39 10.52
C CYS A 265 -26.80 -31.38 12.05
N LYS A 266 -26.49 -30.23 12.66
CA LYS A 266 -26.33 -30.06 14.11
C LYS A 266 -25.49 -31.18 14.76
N ASP A 267 -24.48 -31.65 14.04
CA ASP A 267 -23.55 -32.72 14.46
C ASP A 267 -24.26 -34.05 14.79
N TYR A 268 -25.40 -34.34 14.16
CA TYR A 268 -26.16 -35.57 14.33
C TYR A 268 -26.39 -36.32 13.01
N ILE A 269 -26.00 -37.59 12.96
CA ILE A 269 -26.09 -38.43 11.75
C ILE A 269 -27.52 -38.58 11.21
N GLY A 270 -28.52 -38.58 12.09
CA GLY A 270 -29.93 -38.60 11.69
C GLY A 270 -30.34 -37.39 10.85
N ASP A 271 -29.91 -36.20 11.31
CA ASP A 271 -30.13 -34.94 10.60
C ASP A 271 -29.36 -34.92 9.26
N TYR A 272 -28.17 -35.48 9.22
CA TYR A 272 -27.39 -35.66 7.98
C TYR A 272 -28.16 -36.50 6.94
N LYS A 273 -28.71 -37.64 7.33
CA LYS A 273 -29.49 -38.52 6.43
C LYS A 273 -30.75 -37.80 5.89
N GLU A 274 -31.38 -37.00 6.72
CA GLU A 274 -32.57 -36.22 6.33
C GLU A 274 -32.18 -35.08 5.35
N GLU A 275 -31.18 -34.27 5.70
CA GLU A 275 -30.66 -33.16 4.88
C GLU A 275 -30.15 -33.66 3.52
N TYR A 276 -29.35 -34.74 3.52
CA TYR A 276 -28.85 -35.33 2.30
C TYR A 276 -29.97 -35.88 1.42
N GLY A 277 -30.92 -36.59 2.03
CA GLY A 277 -32.11 -37.09 1.32
C GLY A 277 -33.02 -35.98 0.77
N ARG A 278 -33.05 -34.79 1.41
CA ARG A 278 -33.71 -33.59 0.90
C ARG A 278 -32.95 -33.06 -0.33
N TYR A 279 -31.65 -32.94 -0.25
CA TYR A 279 -30.79 -32.55 -1.36
C TYR A 279 -30.95 -33.41 -2.61
N GLU A 280 -30.99 -34.74 -2.44
CA GLU A 280 -31.23 -35.68 -3.56
C GLU A 280 -32.60 -35.48 -4.19
N ARG A 281 -33.66 -35.32 -3.40
CA ARG A 281 -34.98 -35.05 -3.92
C ARG A 281 -35.08 -33.75 -4.65
N ASP A 282 -34.41 -32.71 -4.20
CA ASP A 282 -34.39 -31.40 -4.85
C ASP A 282 -33.61 -31.44 -6.16
N LEU A 283 -32.49 -32.16 -6.26
CA LEU A 283 -31.77 -32.39 -7.49
C LEU A 283 -32.63 -33.15 -8.53
N LEU A 284 -33.47 -34.13 -8.10
CA LEU A 284 -34.37 -34.83 -8.99
C LEU A 284 -35.55 -33.98 -9.48
N ARG A 285 -35.94 -32.96 -8.71
CA ARG A 285 -37.08 -32.07 -9.03
C ARG A 285 -36.69 -30.85 -9.85
N GLN A 286 -35.44 -30.42 -9.78
CA GLN A 286 -34.96 -29.21 -10.43
C GLN A 286 -33.94 -29.56 -11.51
N THR A 287 -33.86 -28.77 -12.56
CA THR A 287 -32.76 -28.89 -13.49
C THR A 287 -31.48 -28.41 -12.82
N PRO A 288 -30.29 -29.02 -13.13
CA PRO A 288 -29.03 -28.58 -12.57
C PRO A 288 -28.77 -27.08 -12.78
N GLU A 289 -29.19 -26.51 -13.89
CA GLU A 289 -29.04 -25.09 -14.22
C GLU A 289 -29.78 -24.20 -13.21
N ARG A 290 -30.97 -24.60 -12.79
CA ARG A 290 -31.74 -23.85 -11.81
C ARG A 290 -31.18 -23.98 -10.40
N TYR A 291 -30.75 -25.18 -10.04
CA TYR A 291 -30.16 -25.45 -8.72
C TYR A 291 -28.84 -24.75 -8.56
N LEU A 292 -28.01 -24.67 -9.60
CA LEU A 292 -26.70 -24.03 -9.63
C LEU A 292 -26.73 -22.61 -10.25
N ALA A 293 -27.88 -21.92 -10.22
CA ALA A 293 -28.10 -20.66 -10.91
C ALA A 293 -27.12 -19.55 -10.52
N LYS A 294 -26.71 -19.48 -9.22
CA LYS A 294 -25.72 -18.50 -8.74
C LYS A 294 -24.27 -18.88 -9.05
N ILE A 295 -24.02 -20.12 -9.46
CA ILE A 295 -22.67 -20.60 -9.79
C ILE A 295 -22.35 -20.22 -11.24
N PRO A 296 -21.14 -19.69 -11.52
CA PRO A 296 -20.71 -19.35 -12.87
C PRO A 296 -20.89 -20.51 -13.83
N GLU A 297 -21.34 -20.24 -15.06
CA GLU A 297 -21.65 -21.26 -16.07
C GLU A 297 -20.47 -22.22 -16.30
N LYS A 298 -19.27 -21.70 -16.44
CA LYS A 298 -18.04 -22.49 -16.63
C LYS A 298 -17.73 -23.47 -15.47
N LEU A 299 -18.32 -23.23 -14.28
CA LEU A 299 -18.08 -24.06 -13.10
C LEU A 299 -19.20 -25.09 -12.88
N ARG A 300 -20.40 -24.91 -13.48
CA ARG A 300 -21.58 -25.78 -13.22
C ARG A 300 -21.34 -27.24 -13.53
N SER A 301 -20.68 -27.55 -14.66
CA SER A 301 -20.35 -28.92 -15.04
C SER A 301 -19.41 -29.57 -14.03
N SER A 302 -18.41 -28.84 -13.58
CA SER A 302 -17.48 -29.31 -12.54
C SER A 302 -18.18 -29.49 -11.18
N MET A 303 -19.12 -28.61 -10.82
CA MET A 303 -19.91 -28.74 -9.61
C MET A 303 -20.76 -30.02 -9.62
N SER A 304 -21.38 -30.33 -10.74
CA SER A 304 -22.19 -31.56 -10.90
C SER A 304 -21.31 -32.80 -10.76
N ARG A 305 -20.04 -32.80 -11.19
CA ARG A 305 -19.08 -33.88 -10.97
C ARG A 305 -18.62 -33.94 -9.52
N LEU A 306 -18.19 -32.83 -8.90
CA LEU A 306 -17.71 -32.76 -7.51
C LEU A 306 -18.73 -33.33 -6.53
N MET A 307 -20.02 -32.97 -6.71
CA MET A 307 -21.09 -33.32 -5.80
C MET A 307 -21.91 -34.55 -6.26
N ASN A 308 -21.40 -35.34 -7.19
CA ASN A 308 -22.09 -36.53 -7.64
C ASN A 308 -22.22 -37.57 -6.52
N ARG A 309 -23.41 -38.23 -6.44
CA ARG A 309 -23.62 -39.34 -5.52
C ARG A 309 -22.68 -40.51 -5.80
N ASP A 310 -22.61 -40.88 -7.09
CA ASP A 310 -21.67 -41.90 -7.53
C ASP A 310 -20.25 -41.37 -7.42
N VAL A 311 -19.50 -42.00 -6.53
CA VAL A 311 -18.11 -41.67 -6.24
C VAL A 311 -17.24 -41.79 -7.50
N TYR A 312 -17.54 -42.74 -8.36
CA TYR A 312 -16.78 -42.98 -9.59
C TYR A 312 -17.14 -42.01 -10.73
N ALA A 313 -18.26 -41.32 -10.65
CA ALA A 313 -18.60 -40.25 -11.55
C ALA A 313 -17.97 -38.90 -11.18
N ARG A 314 -17.35 -38.80 -10.00
CA ARG A 314 -16.53 -37.65 -9.63
C ARG A 314 -15.21 -37.66 -10.37
N PHE A 315 -14.41 -36.63 -10.20
CA PHE A 315 -13.06 -36.54 -10.76
C PHE A 315 -12.16 -37.70 -10.25
N ASP A 316 -11.37 -38.28 -11.13
CA ASP A 316 -10.38 -39.29 -10.74
C ASP A 316 -9.20 -38.64 -10.01
N ASN A 317 -8.80 -37.45 -10.48
CA ASN A 317 -7.76 -36.63 -9.87
C ASN A 317 -8.23 -35.16 -9.84
N ILE A 318 -7.91 -34.43 -8.78
CA ILE A 318 -8.24 -33.00 -8.66
C ILE A 318 -7.57 -32.16 -9.75
N GLN A 319 -6.51 -32.62 -10.39
CA GLN A 319 -5.88 -31.95 -11.54
C GLN A 319 -6.85 -31.77 -12.72
N GLU A 320 -7.75 -32.73 -12.99
CA GLU A 320 -8.77 -32.58 -14.01
C GLU A 320 -9.71 -31.38 -13.72
N PHE A 321 -10.01 -31.16 -12.45
CA PHE A 321 -10.77 -29.99 -12.02
C PHE A 321 -9.98 -28.68 -12.22
N LEU A 322 -8.69 -28.68 -11.89
CA LEU A 322 -7.79 -27.52 -12.07
C LEU A 322 -7.58 -27.17 -13.56
N GLU A 323 -7.75 -28.14 -14.47
CA GLU A 323 -7.68 -27.95 -15.93
C GLU A 323 -9.00 -27.47 -16.54
N SER A 324 -10.07 -27.31 -15.74
CA SER A 324 -11.37 -26.86 -16.24
C SER A 324 -11.32 -25.41 -16.74
N ASP A 325 -12.24 -25.08 -17.67
CA ASP A 325 -12.38 -23.74 -18.27
C ASP A 325 -12.61 -22.62 -17.25
N PHE A 326 -13.03 -22.97 -16.04
CA PHE A 326 -13.23 -22.03 -14.95
C PHE A 326 -11.92 -21.33 -14.55
N PHE A 327 -10.81 -22.03 -14.57
CA PHE A 327 -9.49 -21.47 -14.19
C PHE A 327 -8.72 -20.88 -15.39
N HIS A 328 -9.24 -20.94 -16.59
CA HIS A 328 -8.64 -20.36 -17.79
C HIS A 328 -8.93 -18.86 -17.96
N ASP A 329 -9.21 -18.16 -16.84
CA ASP A 329 -9.38 -16.71 -16.82
C ASP A 329 -8.02 -15.99 -16.94
N PRO A 330 -7.89 -14.98 -17.83
CA PRO A 330 -6.65 -14.23 -18.00
C PRO A 330 -6.16 -13.55 -16.72
N LEU A 331 -7.09 -13.07 -15.88
CA LEU A 331 -6.74 -12.40 -14.62
C LEU A 331 -6.17 -13.40 -13.61
N VAL A 332 -6.71 -14.61 -13.54
CA VAL A 332 -6.17 -15.69 -12.68
C VAL A 332 -4.78 -16.10 -13.14
N LYS A 333 -4.56 -16.25 -14.47
CA LYS A 333 -3.24 -16.54 -15.04
C LYS A 333 -2.24 -15.42 -14.76
N THR A 334 -2.68 -14.16 -14.81
CA THR A 334 -1.84 -13.02 -14.45
C THR A 334 -1.39 -13.06 -12.99
N LEU A 335 -2.28 -13.47 -12.07
CA LEU A 335 -1.92 -13.65 -10.66
C LEU A 335 -0.95 -14.82 -10.45
N ALA A 336 -1.10 -15.91 -11.17
CA ALA A 336 -0.17 -17.02 -11.11
C ALA A 336 1.23 -16.61 -11.60
N PHE A 337 1.30 -15.87 -12.70
CA PHE A 337 2.58 -15.35 -13.21
C PHE A 337 3.23 -14.34 -12.24
N LEU A 338 2.43 -13.55 -11.53
CA LEU A 338 2.92 -12.60 -10.53
C LEU A 338 3.70 -13.31 -9.39
N ASP A 339 3.24 -14.49 -8.98
CA ASP A 339 3.93 -15.28 -7.93
C ASP A 339 5.32 -15.75 -8.39
N ASP A 340 5.47 -16.04 -9.66
CA ASP A 340 6.73 -16.49 -10.26
C ASP A 340 7.61 -15.33 -10.76
N LEU A 341 7.10 -14.10 -10.78
CA LEU A 341 7.73 -12.93 -11.38
C LEU A 341 9.18 -12.68 -10.94
N PRO A 342 9.55 -12.82 -9.65
CA PRO A 342 10.92 -12.61 -9.20
C PRO A 342 11.94 -13.60 -9.81
N THR A 343 11.48 -14.76 -10.25
CA THR A 343 12.33 -15.84 -10.82
C THR A 343 12.45 -15.76 -12.35
N LYS A 344 11.60 -14.96 -13.00
CA LYS A 344 11.56 -14.82 -14.47
C LYS A 344 12.73 -14.00 -15.00
N ASP A 345 13.08 -14.24 -16.26
CA ASP A 345 14.10 -13.46 -16.94
C ASP A 345 13.65 -12.01 -17.22
N SER A 346 14.56 -11.14 -17.63
CA SER A 346 14.27 -9.73 -17.88
C SER A 346 13.29 -9.52 -19.02
N GLN A 347 13.33 -10.35 -20.06
CA GLN A 347 12.44 -10.21 -21.22
C GLN A 347 11.01 -10.60 -20.84
N GLU A 348 10.82 -11.74 -20.17
CA GLU A 348 9.52 -12.18 -19.67
C GLU A 348 8.93 -11.17 -18.69
N ARG A 349 9.75 -10.63 -17.77
CA ARG A 349 9.33 -9.57 -16.84
C ARG A 349 8.85 -8.32 -17.56
N GLY A 350 9.62 -7.84 -18.54
CA GLY A 350 9.27 -6.64 -19.31
C GLY A 350 7.95 -6.77 -20.07
N ILE A 351 7.71 -7.94 -20.70
CA ILE A 351 6.45 -8.24 -21.38
C ILE A 351 5.30 -8.26 -20.37
N TYR A 352 5.49 -8.96 -19.24
CA TYR A 352 4.47 -9.05 -18.20
C TYR A 352 4.12 -7.67 -17.60
N LEU A 353 5.12 -6.88 -17.22
CA LEU A 353 4.91 -5.54 -16.63
C LEU A 353 4.17 -4.61 -17.60
N SER A 354 4.52 -4.67 -18.90
CA SER A 354 3.84 -3.88 -19.93
C SER A 354 2.37 -4.28 -20.09
N GLY A 355 2.09 -5.58 -20.15
CA GLY A 355 0.72 -6.10 -20.24
C GLY A 355 -0.08 -5.87 -18.96
N LEU A 356 0.58 -5.97 -17.80
CA LEU A 356 -0.06 -5.68 -16.51
C LEU A 356 -0.56 -4.23 -16.43
N LEU A 357 0.16 -3.29 -17.03
CA LEU A 357 -0.22 -1.88 -17.03
C LEU A 357 -1.60 -1.64 -17.69
N GLU A 358 -1.95 -2.44 -18.70
CA GLU A 358 -3.21 -2.35 -19.44
C GLU A 358 -4.38 -2.98 -18.66
N ILE A 359 -4.12 -4.11 -18.00
CA ILE A 359 -5.18 -4.87 -17.29
C ILE A 359 -5.32 -4.49 -15.82
N LEU A 360 -4.41 -3.68 -15.27
CA LEU A 360 -4.39 -3.28 -13.86
C LEU A 360 -5.74 -2.75 -13.34
N PRO A 361 -6.50 -1.92 -14.09
CA PRO A 361 -7.79 -1.40 -13.64
C PRO A 361 -8.87 -2.47 -13.44
N GLN A 362 -8.68 -3.68 -13.97
CA GLN A 362 -9.65 -4.78 -13.85
C GLN A 362 -9.54 -5.51 -12.51
N PHE A 363 -8.44 -5.29 -11.76
CA PHE A 363 -8.23 -5.91 -10.47
C PHE A 363 -8.83 -5.09 -9.33
N PRO A 364 -9.40 -5.74 -8.30
CA PRO A 364 -9.88 -5.05 -7.10
C PRO A 364 -8.75 -4.30 -6.39
N PRO A 365 -9.01 -3.08 -5.87
CA PRO A 365 -7.99 -2.29 -5.15
C PRO A 365 -7.35 -3.04 -3.98
N GLN A 366 -8.12 -3.84 -3.25
CA GLN A 366 -7.60 -4.65 -2.14
C GLN A 366 -6.56 -5.67 -2.59
N LEU A 367 -6.78 -6.33 -3.73
CA LEU A 367 -5.84 -7.29 -4.31
C LEU A 367 -4.58 -6.58 -4.81
N LEU A 368 -4.73 -5.42 -5.46
CA LEU A 368 -3.61 -4.59 -5.89
C LEU A 368 -2.71 -4.18 -4.71
N GLN A 369 -3.33 -3.78 -3.60
CA GLN A 369 -2.60 -3.33 -2.40
C GLN A 369 -1.97 -4.48 -1.60
N ARG A 370 -2.60 -5.64 -1.53
CA ARG A 370 -2.15 -6.77 -0.70
C ARG A 370 -1.26 -7.76 -1.43
N LYS A 371 -1.52 -8.00 -2.72
CA LYS A 371 -0.82 -9.01 -3.52
C LYS A 371 0.19 -8.38 -4.48
N PHE A 372 -0.24 -7.43 -5.32
CA PHE A 372 0.64 -6.87 -6.35
C PHE A 372 1.71 -5.95 -5.76
N LEU A 373 1.32 -5.04 -4.87
CA LEU A 373 2.25 -4.03 -4.35
C LEU A 373 3.48 -4.63 -3.67
N PRO A 374 3.39 -5.61 -2.75
CA PRO A 374 4.58 -6.18 -2.12
C PRO A 374 5.53 -6.85 -3.11
N VAL A 375 4.99 -7.57 -4.10
CA VAL A 375 5.81 -8.24 -5.13
C VAL A 375 6.52 -7.21 -6.00
N LEU A 376 5.81 -6.16 -6.44
CA LEU A 376 6.38 -5.10 -7.26
C LEU A 376 7.41 -4.27 -6.50
N LEU A 377 7.22 -4.01 -5.21
CA LEU A 377 8.22 -3.33 -4.37
C LEU A 377 9.47 -4.18 -4.18
N HIS A 378 9.32 -5.47 -3.92
CA HIS A 378 10.46 -6.38 -3.84
C HIS A 378 11.21 -6.45 -5.18
N LEU A 379 10.49 -6.49 -6.30
CA LEU A 379 11.09 -6.43 -7.62
C LEU A 379 11.81 -5.10 -7.86
N LEU A 380 11.25 -3.97 -7.40
CA LEU A 380 11.91 -2.66 -7.47
C LEU A 380 13.26 -2.68 -6.76
N ASP A 381 13.29 -3.16 -5.51
CA ASP A 381 14.52 -3.27 -4.72
C ASP A 381 15.54 -4.20 -5.40
N GLN A 382 15.09 -5.33 -5.96
CA GLN A 382 15.92 -6.26 -6.69
C GLN A 382 16.51 -5.65 -7.97
N VAL A 383 15.68 -4.97 -8.78
CA VAL A 383 16.11 -4.33 -10.02
C VAL A 383 17.06 -3.17 -9.74
N CYS A 384 16.78 -2.36 -8.73
CA CYS A 384 17.67 -1.26 -8.34
C CYS A 384 19.01 -1.75 -7.78
N SER A 385 19.06 -2.93 -7.19
CA SER A 385 20.31 -3.52 -6.66
C SER A 385 21.13 -4.26 -7.73
N SER A 386 20.56 -4.49 -8.91
CA SER A 386 21.24 -5.24 -9.99
C SER A 386 22.02 -4.30 -10.92
N ASP A 387 23.18 -4.77 -11.41
CA ASP A 387 23.98 -4.00 -12.37
C ASP A 387 23.45 -4.07 -13.80
N ALA A 388 22.61 -5.07 -14.11
CA ALA A 388 21.98 -5.25 -15.42
C ALA A 388 20.60 -4.56 -15.46
N LEU A 389 20.57 -3.25 -15.40
CA LEU A 389 19.35 -2.44 -15.42
C LEU A 389 18.74 -2.33 -16.82
N VAL A 390 17.46 -2.66 -16.93
CA VAL A 390 16.65 -2.37 -18.10
C VAL A 390 15.79 -1.15 -17.80
N THR A 391 16.15 -0.01 -18.34
CA THR A 391 15.48 1.29 -18.13
C THR A 391 13.97 1.24 -18.40
N LYS A 392 13.55 0.48 -19.43
CA LYS A 392 12.12 0.34 -19.77
C LYS A 392 11.35 -0.35 -18.66
N ASP A 393 11.88 -1.43 -18.10
CA ASP A 393 11.23 -2.20 -17.04
C ASP A 393 11.08 -1.35 -15.78
N LEU A 394 12.11 -0.57 -15.44
CA LEU A 394 12.09 0.31 -14.29
C LEU A 394 11.02 1.42 -14.42
N ASN A 395 10.90 2.04 -15.61
CA ASN A 395 9.86 3.03 -15.88
C ASN A 395 8.45 2.44 -15.74
N THR A 396 8.22 1.26 -16.33
CA THR A 396 6.92 0.56 -16.24
C THR A 396 6.60 0.18 -14.79
N LEU A 397 7.60 -0.31 -14.06
CA LEU A 397 7.47 -0.71 -12.67
C LEU A 397 7.12 0.47 -11.76
N VAL A 398 7.80 1.61 -11.90
CA VAL A 398 7.49 2.85 -11.16
C VAL A 398 6.07 3.34 -11.46
N THR A 399 5.65 3.27 -12.72
CA THR A 399 4.29 3.65 -13.12
C THR A 399 3.24 2.74 -12.51
N LEU A 400 3.45 1.42 -12.51
CA LEU A 400 2.56 0.44 -11.87
C LEU A 400 2.45 0.68 -10.37
N ILE A 401 3.60 0.82 -9.69
CA ILE A 401 3.66 1.09 -8.24
C ILE A 401 2.95 2.40 -7.91
N SER A 402 3.13 3.44 -8.71
CA SER A 402 2.49 4.75 -8.50
C SER A 402 0.98 4.68 -8.70
N LYS A 403 0.50 3.96 -9.73
CA LYS A 403 -0.94 3.74 -9.97
C LYS A 403 -1.60 2.98 -8.81
N ILE A 404 -0.94 1.93 -8.31
CA ILE A 404 -1.41 1.21 -7.13
C ILE A 404 -1.33 2.11 -5.89
N GLY A 405 -0.24 2.87 -5.74
CA GLY A 405 -0.03 3.83 -4.66
C GLY A 405 -1.12 4.90 -4.56
N ALA A 406 -1.66 5.34 -5.71
CA ALA A 406 -2.77 6.28 -5.75
C ALA A 406 -4.03 5.76 -5.03
N THR A 407 -4.24 4.44 -4.99
CA THR A 407 -5.36 3.80 -4.29
C THR A 407 -5.15 3.67 -2.78
N LEU A 408 -3.94 3.88 -2.27
CA LEU A 408 -3.61 3.78 -0.85
C LEU A 408 -4.07 5.03 -0.09
N SER A 409 -4.35 4.87 1.21
CA SER A 409 -4.43 6.01 2.12
C SER A 409 -3.04 6.67 2.26
N GLN A 410 -3.00 7.95 2.64
CA GLN A 410 -1.74 8.68 2.83
C GLN A 410 -0.81 7.98 3.82
N LEU A 411 -1.35 7.47 4.94
CA LEU A 411 -0.56 6.74 5.94
C LEU A 411 0.01 5.44 5.38
N SER A 412 -0.82 4.62 4.71
CA SER A 412 -0.36 3.37 4.10
C SER A 412 0.67 3.60 2.99
N PHE A 413 0.56 4.68 2.24
CA PHE A 413 1.55 5.07 1.24
C PHE A 413 2.89 5.39 1.90
N GLN A 414 2.88 6.21 2.97
CA GLN A 414 4.09 6.60 3.69
C GLN A 414 4.78 5.44 4.42
N GLU A 415 4.02 4.48 4.94
CA GLU A 415 4.60 3.34 5.67
C GLU A 415 5.10 2.23 4.75
N ARG A 416 4.39 1.96 3.65
CA ARG A 416 4.63 0.76 2.83
C ARG A 416 5.38 1.04 1.53
N LEU A 417 5.12 2.17 0.86
CA LEU A 417 5.66 2.45 -0.46
C LEU A 417 6.79 3.47 -0.43
N TYR A 418 6.61 4.56 0.31
CA TYR A 418 7.57 5.67 0.36
C TYR A 418 9.00 5.25 0.73
N PRO A 419 9.25 4.37 1.73
CA PRO A 419 10.61 3.96 2.10
C PRO A 419 11.37 3.26 0.96
N HIS A 420 10.67 2.50 0.11
CA HIS A 420 11.27 1.82 -1.05
C HIS A 420 11.63 2.79 -2.17
N LEU A 421 10.84 3.86 -2.36
CA LEU A 421 11.14 4.87 -3.37
C LEU A 421 12.31 5.77 -2.98
N VAL A 422 12.39 6.16 -1.70
CA VAL A 422 13.31 7.22 -1.21
C VAL A 422 14.57 6.64 -0.57
N SER A 423 14.73 5.30 -0.51
CA SER A 423 16.01 4.72 -0.10
C SER A 423 17.11 5.28 -1.01
N LYS A 424 18.27 5.64 -0.43
CA LYS A 424 19.33 6.35 -1.17
C LYS A 424 19.74 5.63 -2.45
N ASP A 425 19.83 4.30 -2.38
CA ASP A 425 20.27 3.50 -3.52
C ASP A 425 19.18 3.44 -4.60
N ASN A 426 17.94 3.18 -4.23
CA ASN A 426 16.82 3.15 -5.18
C ASN A 426 16.58 4.52 -5.80
N PHE A 427 16.54 5.60 -5.00
CA PHE A 427 16.22 6.92 -5.52
C PHE A 427 17.23 7.44 -6.52
N SER A 428 18.52 7.20 -6.28
CA SER A 428 19.57 7.55 -7.25
C SER A 428 19.39 6.82 -8.58
N ARG A 429 19.09 5.53 -8.54
CA ARG A 429 18.80 4.72 -9.74
C ARG A 429 17.51 5.16 -10.45
N LEU A 430 16.49 5.53 -9.69
CA LEU A 430 15.23 6.06 -10.23
C LEU A 430 15.45 7.41 -10.94
N LEU A 431 16.29 8.28 -10.39
CA LEU A 431 16.66 9.54 -11.03
C LEU A 431 17.42 9.33 -12.33
N GLU A 432 18.28 8.30 -12.41
CA GLU A 432 19.06 8.01 -13.61
C GLU A 432 18.23 7.34 -14.72
N HIS A 433 17.33 6.42 -14.36
CA HIS A 433 16.72 5.50 -15.33
C HIS A 433 15.19 5.59 -15.42
N ALA A 434 14.51 6.20 -14.45
CA ALA A 434 13.05 6.29 -14.38
C ALA A 434 12.52 7.72 -14.19
N THR A 435 13.30 8.74 -14.53
CA THR A 435 12.94 10.15 -14.36
C THR A 435 11.62 10.52 -15.02
N ALA A 436 11.33 9.99 -16.20
CA ALA A 436 10.09 10.25 -16.93
C ALA A 436 8.87 9.78 -16.13
N SER A 437 8.91 8.55 -15.61
CA SER A 437 7.82 7.99 -14.81
C SER A 437 7.66 8.71 -13.47
N LEU A 438 8.74 9.19 -12.85
CA LEU A 438 8.66 10.02 -11.65
C LEU A 438 7.93 11.33 -11.93
N ILE A 439 8.23 12.00 -13.05
CA ILE A 439 7.60 13.26 -13.44
C ILE A 439 6.11 13.06 -13.77
N GLU A 440 5.76 12.00 -14.49
CA GLU A 440 4.38 11.66 -14.81
C GLU A 440 3.53 11.49 -13.54
N ASN A 441 4.07 10.81 -12.54
CA ASN A 441 3.39 10.49 -11.29
C ASN A 441 3.60 11.52 -10.16
N LEU A 442 4.19 12.68 -10.47
CA LEU A 442 4.55 13.70 -9.48
C LEU A 442 3.34 14.19 -8.68
N ALA A 443 2.18 14.32 -9.31
CA ALA A 443 0.94 14.74 -8.63
C ALA A 443 0.47 13.71 -7.59
N VAL A 444 0.62 12.41 -7.88
CA VAL A 444 0.31 11.33 -6.92
C VAL A 444 1.26 11.43 -5.72
N LEU A 445 2.57 11.57 -5.97
CA LEU A 445 3.57 11.71 -4.92
C LEU A 445 3.29 12.94 -4.05
N HIS A 446 2.97 14.09 -4.65
CA HIS A 446 2.61 15.31 -3.93
C HIS A 446 1.39 15.12 -3.01
N SER A 447 0.36 14.39 -3.48
CA SER A 447 -0.86 14.15 -2.70
C SER A 447 -0.69 13.17 -1.55
N LYS A 448 0.29 12.25 -1.64
CA LYS A 448 0.47 11.12 -0.69
C LYS A 448 1.62 11.30 0.28
N VAL A 449 2.64 12.06 -0.08
CA VAL A 449 3.83 12.30 0.75
C VAL A 449 3.64 13.57 1.58
N LYS A 450 4.25 13.63 2.77
CA LYS A 450 4.26 14.84 3.59
C LYS A 450 4.99 15.96 2.82
N SER A 451 4.44 17.17 2.85
CA SER A 451 4.93 18.32 2.06
C SER A 451 6.44 18.58 2.25
N GLU A 452 6.92 18.50 3.48
CA GLU A 452 8.32 18.74 3.80
C GLU A 452 9.25 17.66 3.22
N ALA A 453 8.88 16.38 3.39
CA ALA A 453 9.63 15.24 2.84
C ALA A 453 9.55 15.23 1.29
N PHE A 454 8.38 15.50 0.71
CA PHE A 454 8.21 15.60 -0.73
C PHE A 454 9.12 16.67 -1.32
N THR A 455 9.20 17.82 -0.69
CA THR A 455 10.02 18.95 -1.15
C THR A 455 11.51 18.66 -1.03
N SER A 456 11.96 18.15 0.12
CA SER A 456 13.39 17.96 0.42
C SER A 456 13.97 16.70 -0.20
N GLU A 457 13.25 15.58 -0.15
CA GLU A 457 13.79 14.26 -0.51
C GLU A 457 13.49 13.85 -1.95
N ILE A 458 12.39 14.37 -2.54
CA ILE A 458 11.99 14.00 -3.91
C ILE A 458 12.20 15.17 -4.86
N LEU A 459 11.57 16.32 -4.58
CA LEU A 459 11.39 17.37 -5.57
C LEU A 459 12.69 18.15 -5.84
N LYS A 460 13.43 18.54 -4.80
CA LYS A 460 14.70 19.26 -4.96
C LYS A 460 15.75 18.41 -5.68
N PRO A 461 15.98 17.13 -5.32
CA PRO A 461 16.92 16.28 -6.06
C PRO A 461 16.48 16.05 -7.52
N LEU A 462 15.18 15.83 -7.77
CA LEU A 462 14.63 15.64 -9.11
C LEU A 462 14.86 16.89 -9.97
N CYS A 463 14.52 18.09 -9.47
CA CYS A 463 14.76 19.34 -10.19
C CYS A 463 16.25 19.56 -10.46
N THR A 464 17.11 19.27 -9.49
CA THR A 464 18.56 19.40 -9.66
C THR A 464 19.07 18.44 -10.72
N HIS A 465 18.63 17.20 -10.70
CA HIS A 465 19.01 16.18 -11.68
C HIS A 465 18.57 16.59 -13.09
N VAL A 466 17.30 16.94 -13.28
CA VAL A 466 16.71 17.24 -14.60
C VAL A 466 17.27 18.54 -15.18
N PHE A 467 17.40 19.61 -14.38
CA PHE A 467 17.80 20.91 -14.90
C PHE A 467 19.32 21.18 -14.90
N SER A 468 20.09 20.39 -14.15
CA SER A 468 21.54 20.63 -14.03
C SER A 468 22.42 19.48 -14.50
N SER A 469 22.02 18.23 -14.24
CA SER A 469 22.90 17.05 -14.41
C SER A 469 22.75 16.39 -15.77
N ILE A 470 21.52 16.34 -16.34
CA ILE A 470 21.25 15.66 -17.61
C ILE A 470 21.59 16.58 -18.78
N SER A 471 22.18 16.01 -19.84
CA SER A 471 22.48 16.71 -21.10
C SER A 471 22.26 15.77 -22.29
N GLY A 472 22.03 16.34 -23.49
CA GLY A 472 21.78 15.59 -24.73
C GLY A 472 20.29 15.61 -25.15
N GLU A 473 19.95 14.86 -26.21
CA GLU A 473 18.60 14.87 -26.78
C GLU A 473 17.53 14.29 -25.85
N SER A 474 17.85 13.23 -25.11
CA SER A 474 16.94 12.64 -24.12
C SER A 474 16.63 13.60 -22.97
N ALA A 475 17.56 14.50 -22.63
CA ALA A 475 17.35 15.51 -21.59
C ALA A 475 16.25 16.51 -21.97
N VAL A 476 16.14 16.86 -23.26
CA VAL A 476 15.12 17.82 -23.74
C VAL A 476 13.72 17.39 -23.38
N VAL A 477 13.38 16.12 -23.65
CA VAL A 477 12.03 15.57 -23.37
C VAL A 477 11.72 15.62 -21.88
N VAL A 478 12.68 15.23 -21.05
CA VAL A 478 12.50 15.16 -19.57
C VAL A 478 12.41 16.57 -18.98
N GLN A 479 13.24 17.53 -19.48
CA GLN A 479 13.21 18.92 -19.07
C GLN A 479 11.87 19.59 -19.39
N GLU A 480 11.36 19.38 -20.61
CA GLU A 480 10.06 19.89 -21.03
C GLU A 480 8.92 19.26 -20.21
N ALA A 481 8.97 17.96 -19.96
CA ALA A 481 7.99 17.26 -19.16
C ALA A 481 7.90 17.81 -17.72
N LEU A 482 9.07 18.08 -17.09
CA LEU A 482 9.09 18.66 -15.73
C LEU A 482 8.62 20.11 -15.71
N MET A 483 9.01 20.92 -16.70
CA MET A 483 8.48 22.28 -16.85
C MET A 483 6.95 22.29 -17.09
N GLY A 484 6.43 21.27 -17.79
CA GLY A 484 4.99 21.05 -17.94
C GLY A 484 4.25 20.76 -16.63
N LYS A 485 4.97 20.37 -15.56
CA LYS A 485 4.41 20.18 -14.21
C LYS A 485 4.65 21.37 -13.26
N LEU A 486 4.95 22.54 -13.80
CA LEU A 486 5.30 23.74 -13.04
C LEU A 486 4.26 24.10 -11.97
N ASP A 487 2.96 23.90 -12.24
CA ASP A 487 1.91 24.13 -11.26
C ASP A 487 2.10 23.30 -9.97
N VAL A 488 2.50 22.04 -10.09
CA VAL A 488 2.80 21.16 -8.93
C VAL A 488 4.03 21.66 -8.20
N LEU A 489 5.06 22.12 -8.94
CA LEU A 489 6.29 22.69 -8.36
C LEU A 489 5.98 23.94 -7.55
N LEU A 490 5.17 24.86 -8.10
CA LEU A 490 4.80 26.11 -7.44
C LEU A 490 3.84 25.91 -6.25
N GLN A 491 3.07 24.80 -6.22
CA GLN A 491 2.24 24.44 -5.07
C GLN A 491 3.06 23.83 -3.93
N ALA A 492 4.13 23.10 -4.27
CA ALA A 492 4.95 22.39 -3.30
C ALA A 492 6.05 23.27 -2.68
N PHE A 493 6.64 24.19 -3.45
CA PHE A 493 7.70 25.07 -2.98
C PHE A 493 7.15 26.34 -2.34
N ASP A 494 7.75 26.77 -1.25
CA ASP A 494 7.54 28.10 -0.67
C ASP A 494 8.20 29.18 -1.55
N PHE A 495 7.77 30.44 -1.38
CA PHE A 495 8.23 31.57 -2.15
C PHE A 495 9.77 31.70 -2.16
N ALA A 496 10.41 31.48 -1.01
CA ALA A 496 11.87 31.57 -0.89
C ALA A 496 12.57 30.49 -1.70
N THR A 497 12.03 29.26 -1.70
CA THR A 497 12.56 28.15 -2.49
C THR A 497 12.32 28.37 -4.00
N VAL A 498 11.17 28.88 -4.39
CA VAL A 498 10.94 29.24 -5.80
C VAL A 498 11.97 30.26 -6.27
N LYS A 499 12.16 31.36 -5.53
CA LYS A 499 13.10 32.43 -5.88
C LYS A 499 14.55 31.97 -5.92
N ASN A 500 15.02 31.35 -4.83
CA ASN A 500 16.46 31.07 -4.67
C ASN A 500 16.91 29.75 -5.32
N PHE A 501 16.01 28.79 -5.47
CA PHE A 501 16.36 27.46 -5.99
C PHE A 501 15.79 27.24 -7.41
N LEU A 502 14.46 27.23 -7.57
CA LEU A 502 13.84 26.86 -8.84
C LEU A 502 14.14 27.88 -9.95
N PHE A 503 13.96 29.16 -9.67
CA PHE A 503 14.26 30.24 -10.62
C PHE A 503 15.75 30.23 -11.01
N SER A 504 16.66 30.07 -10.04
CA SER A 504 18.10 29.96 -10.29
C SER A 504 18.45 28.76 -11.19
N LEU A 505 17.80 27.59 -11.00
CA LEU A 505 18.02 26.40 -11.85
C LEU A 505 17.54 26.64 -13.28
N LEU A 506 16.33 27.19 -13.45
CA LEU A 506 15.76 27.48 -14.76
C LEU A 506 16.56 28.57 -15.49
N SER A 507 17.06 29.58 -14.79
CA SER A 507 17.92 30.64 -15.36
C SER A 507 19.23 30.06 -15.89
N LYS A 508 19.85 29.15 -15.12
CA LYS A 508 21.07 28.44 -15.55
C LYS A 508 20.78 27.54 -16.76
N LEU A 509 19.67 26.82 -16.77
CA LEU A 509 19.25 26.01 -17.90
C LEU A 509 19.01 26.88 -19.15
N PHE A 510 18.31 28.00 -19.02
CA PHE A 510 18.02 28.95 -20.10
C PHE A 510 19.28 29.47 -20.78
N ILE A 511 20.34 29.78 -20.01
CA ILE A 511 21.65 30.23 -20.53
C ILE A 511 22.35 29.06 -21.23
N LYS A 512 22.35 27.85 -20.61
CA LYS A 512 23.19 26.73 -21.04
C LYS A 512 22.59 25.97 -22.24
N THR A 513 21.26 25.90 -22.35
CA THR A 513 20.58 25.06 -23.35
C THR A 513 20.76 25.63 -24.77
N THR A 514 21.01 24.73 -25.72
CA THR A 514 21.01 24.99 -27.17
C THR A 514 19.67 24.66 -27.81
N SER A 515 18.81 23.88 -27.14
CA SER A 515 17.49 23.51 -27.63
C SER A 515 16.54 24.72 -27.61
N LEU A 516 15.94 25.02 -28.76
CA LEU A 516 14.95 26.09 -28.87
C LEU A 516 13.65 25.75 -28.13
N THR A 517 13.26 24.48 -28.05
CA THR A 517 12.06 24.04 -27.37
C THR A 517 12.21 24.20 -25.87
N VAL A 518 13.32 23.73 -25.29
CA VAL A 518 13.63 23.93 -23.85
C VAL A 518 13.70 25.43 -23.51
N LYS A 519 14.34 26.23 -24.38
CA LYS A 519 14.41 27.70 -24.18
C LYS A 519 13.01 28.34 -24.19
N SER A 520 12.17 27.90 -25.09
CA SER A 520 10.78 28.28 -25.17
C SER A 520 10.00 27.92 -23.89
N SER A 521 10.17 26.69 -23.39
CA SER A 521 9.52 26.22 -22.16
C SER A 521 10.04 26.94 -20.90
N CYS A 522 11.33 27.33 -20.87
CA CYS A 522 11.85 28.20 -19.80
C CYS A 522 11.15 29.58 -19.79
N VAL A 523 10.96 30.21 -20.97
CA VAL A 523 10.24 31.49 -21.06
C VAL A 523 8.80 31.36 -20.58
N ASP A 524 8.11 30.28 -20.96
CA ASP A 524 6.77 30.00 -20.47
C ASP A 524 6.75 29.78 -18.95
N SER A 525 7.76 29.09 -18.42
CA SER A 525 7.89 28.87 -16.97
C SER A 525 8.07 30.18 -16.21
N PHE A 526 8.93 31.09 -16.68
CA PHE A 526 9.09 32.42 -16.09
C PHE A 526 7.80 33.25 -16.19
N ARG A 527 7.07 33.17 -17.31
CA ARG A 527 5.77 33.84 -17.48
C ARG A 527 4.78 33.34 -16.44
N ILE A 528 4.66 32.03 -16.27
CA ILE A 528 3.75 31.43 -15.28
C ILE A 528 4.15 31.84 -13.85
N MET A 529 5.46 31.90 -13.54
CA MET A 529 5.92 32.35 -12.23
C MET A 529 5.49 33.82 -11.94
N ILE A 530 5.53 34.69 -12.95
CA ILE A 530 5.08 36.08 -12.84
C ILE A 530 3.55 36.13 -12.64
N GLU A 531 2.80 35.43 -13.48
CA GLU A 531 1.32 35.37 -13.41
C GLU A 531 0.82 34.85 -12.06
N ARG A 532 1.53 33.85 -11.50
CA ARG A 532 1.22 33.28 -10.17
C ARG A 532 1.81 34.06 -8.99
N LYS A 533 2.50 35.19 -9.26
CA LYS A 533 3.22 36.00 -8.25
C LYS A 533 4.21 35.18 -7.41
N ALA A 534 4.82 34.19 -8.03
CA ALA A 534 5.79 33.30 -7.38
C ALA A 534 7.22 33.91 -7.33
N ILE A 535 7.46 35.03 -7.99
CA ILE A 535 8.68 35.83 -7.94
C ILE A 535 8.34 37.31 -7.72
N ASP A 536 9.25 38.04 -7.08
CA ASP A 536 9.05 39.47 -6.73
C ASP A 536 9.60 40.43 -7.79
N LYS A 537 9.27 41.70 -7.65
CA LYS A 537 9.73 42.79 -8.53
C LYS A 537 11.26 42.88 -8.58
N PHE A 538 11.93 42.60 -7.46
CA PHE A 538 13.39 42.70 -7.40
C PHE A 538 14.03 41.59 -8.22
N THR A 539 13.56 40.36 -8.09
CA THR A 539 14.02 39.24 -8.94
C THR A 539 13.79 39.52 -10.43
N CYS A 540 12.67 40.18 -10.77
CA CYS A 540 12.42 40.58 -12.16
C CYS A 540 13.42 41.61 -12.66
N ILE A 541 13.78 42.62 -11.85
CA ILE A 541 14.68 43.69 -12.21
C ILE A 541 16.15 43.22 -12.21
N ASP A 542 16.56 42.53 -11.12
CA ASP A 542 17.96 42.27 -10.87
C ASP A 542 18.45 40.97 -11.55
N ASP A 543 17.56 40.01 -11.79
CA ASP A 543 17.92 38.71 -12.34
C ASP A 543 17.27 38.42 -13.71
N LEU A 544 15.95 38.63 -13.86
CA LEU A 544 15.21 38.23 -15.06
C LEU A 544 15.51 39.15 -16.27
N LEU A 545 15.48 40.44 -16.10
CA LEU A 545 15.78 41.40 -17.20
C LEU A 545 17.21 41.26 -17.69
N PRO A 546 18.26 41.18 -16.83
CA PRO A 546 19.64 40.85 -17.26
C PRO A 546 19.77 39.50 -17.96
N LEU A 547 19.03 38.50 -17.52
CA LEU A 547 19.00 37.18 -18.17
C LEU A 547 18.53 37.30 -19.62
N PHE A 548 17.43 38.00 -19.89
CA PHE A 548 16.93 38.22 -21.24
C PHE A 548 17.85 39.14 -22.07
N LYS A 549 18.50 40.12 -21.46
CA LYS A 549 19.50 40.94 -22.11
C LYS A 549 20.70 40.13 -22.59
N SER A 550 21.07 39.08 -21.85
CA SER A 550 22.16 38.16 -22.25
C SER A 550 21.76 37.19 -23.38
N MET A 551 20.48 37.11 -23.76
CA MET A 551 19.98 36.19 -24.76
C MET A 551 20.43 36.53 -26.18
N LYS A 552 21.20 35.59 -26.79
CA LYS A 552 21.73 35.75 -28.16
C LYS A 552 20.76 35.26 -29.24
N THR A 553 19.75 34.46 -28.85
CA THR A 553 18.80 33.84 -29.79
C THR A 553 17.87 34.89 -30.37
N ARG A 554 17.69 34.89 -31.70
CA ARG A 554 16.78 35.78 -32.46
C ARG A 554 15.70 34.96 -33.18
N ASP A 555 15.35 33.76 -32.67
CA ASP A 555 14.24 32.96 -33.21
C ASP A 555 12.90 33.62 -32.91
N PRO A 556 12.03 33.85 -33.94
CA PRO A 556 10.77 34.57 -33.77
C PRO A 556 9.85 33.96 -32.74
N ARG A 557 9.86 32.64 -32.57
CA ARG A 557 9.01 31.93 -31.61
C ARG A 557 9.40 32.31 -30.17
N ILE A 558 10.70 32.37 -29.88
CA ILE A 558 11.20 32.73 -28.55
C ILE A 558 11.01 34.24 -28.32
N LEU A 559 11.26 35.06 -29.31
CA LEU A 559 11.05 36.52 -29.19
C LEU A 559 9.59 36.87 -28.91
N MET A 560 8.64 36.17 -29.55
CA MET A 560 7.20 36.41 -29.33
C MET A 560 6.78 35.94 -27.92
N LYS A 561 7.28 34.82 -27.43
CA LYS A 561 7.01 34.42 -26.05
C LYS A 561 7.68 35.34 -25.03
N SER A 562 8.88 35.82 -25.34
CA SER A 562 9.53 36.86 -24.53
C SER A 562 8.74 38.14 -24.49
N LEU A 563 8.15 38.55 -25.60
CA LEU A 563 7.26 39.74 -25.65
C LEU A 563 6.04 39.52 -24.73
N GLN A 564 5.41 38.36 -24.77
CA GLN A 564 4.27 38.03 -23.89
C GLN A 564 4.67 38.12 -22.41
N LEU A 565 5.83 37.57 -22.04
CA LEU A 565 6.34 37.64 -20.67
C LEU A 565 6.65 39.11 -20.28
N LEU A 566 7.41 39.81 -21.12
CA LEU A 566 7.87 41.19 -20.82
C LEU A 566 6.72 42.18 -20.75
N SER A 567 5.60 41.92 -21.46
CA SER A 567 4.38 42.74 -21.39
C SER A 567 3.65 42.65 -20.04
N LEU A 568 3.94 41.68 -19.19
CA LEU A 568 3.40 41.53 -17.82
C LEU A 568 4.21 42.31 -16.79
N LEU A 569 5.47 42.64 -17.07
CA LEU A 569 6.35 43.26 -16.10
C LEU A 569 5.95 44.66 -15.64
N PRO A 570 5.35 45.54 -16.47
CA PRO A 570 4.94 46.85 -16.02
C PRO A 570 3.90 46.86 -14.88
N GLU A 571 3.09 45.79 -14.78
CA GLU A 571 2.13 45.64 -13.69
C GLU A 571 2.80 45.24 -12.36
N LEU A 572 3.98 44.61 -12.43
CA LEU A 572 4.74 44.13 -11.27
C LEU A 572 5.82 45.12 -10.84
N ILE A 573 6.46 45.83 -11.81
CA ILE A 573 7.56 46.76 -11.59
C ILE A 573 6.98 48.19 -11.45
N GLU A 574 6.91 48.68 -10.22
CA GLU A 574 6.43 50.06 -9.94
C GLU A 574 7.47 51.14 -10.25
N SER A 575 8.73 50.76 -10.47
CA SER A 575 9.84 51.69 -10.75
C SER A 575 9.84 52.13 -12.22
N GLU A 576 9.41 53.38 -12.49
CA GLU A 576 9.48 53.96 -13.82
C GLU A 576 10.90 53.97 -14.39
N GLN A 577 11.89 54.21 -13.53
CA GLN A 577 13.30 54.20 -13.91
C GLN A 577 13.74 52.84 -14.44
N ALA A 578 13.36 51.73 -13.76
CA ALA A 578 13.71 50.38 -14.22
C ALA A 578 13.00 50.04 -15.55
N LEU A 579 11.76 50.52 -15.75
CA LEU A 579 11.05 50.32 -17.02
C LEU A 579 11.72 51.07 -18.18
N ILE A 580 12.22 52.30 -17.94
CA ILE A 580 12.90 53.10 -18.94
C ILE A 580 14.30 52.58 -19.23
N GLU A 581 15.09 52.26 -18.21
CA GLU A 581 16.48 51.91 -18.34
C GLU A 581 16.75 50.47 -18.76
N GLN A 582 15.84 49.54 -18.40
CA GLN A 582 16.05 48.13 -18.62
C GLN A 582 15.02 47.48 -19.56
N LEU A 583 13.70 47.68 -19.33
CA LEU A 583 12.67 46.99 -20.07
C LEU A 583 12.49 47.57 -21.50
N LEU A 584 12.34 48.86 -21.65
CA LEU A 584 12.11 49.50 -22.97
C LEU A 584 13.29 49.29 -23.93
N PRO A 585 14.57 49.47 -23.53
CA PRO A 585 15.71 49.16 -24.41
C PRO A 585 15.77 47.70 -24.84
N LEU A 586 15.42 46.77 -23.95
CA LEU A 586 15.40 45.34 -24.27
C LEU A 586 14.29 45.02 -25.29
N LEU A 587 13.09 45.60 -25.15
CA LEU A 587 11.99 45.41 -26.11
C LEU A 587 12.34 46.00 -27.49
N TRP A 588 13.03 47.17 -27.52
CA TRP A 588 13.55 47.72 -28.76
C TRP A 588 14.61 46.84 -29.42
N ASP A 589 15.58 46.31 -28.68
CA ASP A 589 16.61 45.40 -29.18
C ASP A 589 15.96 44.13 -29.79
N PHE A 590 14.92 43.55 -29.13
CA PHE A 590 14.22 42.39 -29.65
C PHE A 590 13.37 42.70 -30.89
N SER A 591 12.77 43.86 -30.94
CA SER A 591 11.95 44.28 -32.09
C SER A 591 12.76 44.46 -33.37
N MET A 592 14.02 44.83 -33.25
CA MET A 592 14.93 45.05 -34.40
C MET A 592 15.48 43.72 -34.99
N ALA A 593 15.06 42.57 -34.53
CA ALA A 593 15.49 41.31 -35.09
C ALA A 593 14.96 41.10 -36.52
N THR A 594 15.85 40.88 -37.46
CA THR A 594 15.56 40.71 -38.89
C THR A 594 14.77 39.43 -39.21
N THR A 595 14.61 38.57 -38.25
CA THR A 595 13.85 37.30 -38.33
C THR A 595 12.35 37.51 -38.12
N LEU A 596 11.91 38.65 -37.61
CA LEU A 596 10.53 38.97 -37.33
C LEU A 596 9.74 39.29 -38.61
N ARG A 597 8.47 38.87 -38.66
CA ARG A 597 7.50 39.30 -39.67
C ARG A 597 6.95 40.69 -39.32
N THR A 598 6.46 41.42 -40.33
CA THR A 598 5.82 42.75 -40.14
C THR A 598 4.75 42.77 -39.04
N THR A 599 3.90 41.72 -39.02
CA THR A 599 2.86 41.59 -37.98
C THR A 599 3.45 41.42 -36.57
N GLN A 600 4.51 40.70 -36.45
CA GLN A 600 5.22 40.45 -35.17
C GLN A 600 5.94 41.73 -34.71
N TYR A 601 6.58 42.43 -35.62
CA TYR A 601 7.15 43.75 -35.34
C TYR A 601 6.09 44.72 -34.83
N THR A 602 4.92 44.79 -35.50
CA THR A 602 3.83 45.66 -35.07
C THR A 602 3.34 45.28 -33.64
N GLN A 603 3.34 44.01 -33.26
CA GLN A 603 3.02 43.62 -31.89
C GLN A 603 4.06 44.18 -30.89
N PHE A 604 5.35 44.10 -31.19
CA PHE A 604 6.39 44.71 -30.35
C PHE A 604 6.19 46.22 -30.19
N THR A 605 6.00 46.95 -31.30
CA THR A 605 5.82 48.43 -31.26
C THR A 605 4.55 48.79 -30.50
N ASN A 606 3.47 48.04 -30.62
CA ASN A 606 2.26 48.28 -29.85
C ASN A 606 2.49 48.14 -28.31
N VAL A 607 3.20 47.12 -27.89
CA VAL A 607 3.55 46.92 -26.49
C VAL A 607 4.50 48.04 -25.99
N ILE A 608 5.53 48.38 -26.76
CA ILE A 608 6.44 49.47 -26.42
C ILE A 608 5.70 50.80 -26.29
N ASN A 609 4.82 51.14 -27.26
CA ASN A 609 4.05 52.39 -27.23
C ASN A 609 3.07 52.44 -26.03
N LYS A 610 2.43 51.28 -25.71
CA LYS A 610 1.55 51.19 -24.54
C LYS A 610 2.33 51.47 -23.25
N ILE A 611 3.47 50.79 -23.03
CA ILE A 611 4.30 50.99 -21.85
C ILE A 611 4.80 52.43 -21.77
N SER A 612 5.29 53.00 -22.89
CA SER A 612 5.78 54.36 -22.93
C SER A 612 4.69 55.39 -22.59
N ALA A 613 3.44 55.19 -23.11
CA ALA A 613 2.31 56.05 -22.80
C ALA A 613 1.87 55.95 -21.32
N ASP A 614 1.92 54.76 -20.75
CA ASP A 614 1.58 54.54 -19.32
C ASP A 614 2.62 55.21 -18.40
N ILE A 615 3.91 55.13 -18.74
CA ILE A 615 4.99 55.84 -18.00
C ILE A 615 4.82 57.32 -18.10
N GLN A 616 4.57 57.85 -19.33
CA GLN A 616 4.35 59.29 -19.52
C GLN A 616 3.19 59.82 -18.71
N ARG A 617 2.06 59.07 -18.72
CA ARG A 617 0.86 59.39 -17.93
C ARG A 617 1.14 59.43 -16.43
N SER A 618 1.84 58.40 -15.93
CA SER A 618 2.22 58.33 -14.52
C SER A 618 3.13 59.47 -14.10
N HIS A 619 4.11 59.81 -14.96
CA HIS A 619 5.05 60.90 -14.68
C HIS A 619 4.39 62.29 -14.72
N LEU A 620 3.49 62.53 -15.69
CA LEU A 620 2.70 63.75 -15.75
C LEU A 620 1.85 63.94 -14.48
N ALA A 621 1.18 62.86 -14.02
CA ALA A 621 0.40 62.93 -12.78
C ALA A 621 1.24 63.26 -11.54
N LYS A 622 2.50 62.76 -11.51
CA LYS A 622 3.45 63.09 -10.41
C LYS A 622 3.91 64.57 -10.48
N LEU A 623 4.14 65.12 -11.69
CA LEU A 623 4.50 66.53 -11.87
C LEU A 623 3.33 67.42 -11.49
N GLU A 624 2.12 67.10 -11.90
CA GLU A 624 0.92 67.88 -11.50
C GLU A 624 0.70 67.88 -9.99
N ALA A 625 0.94 66.73 -9.33
CA ALA A 625 0.84 66.62 -7.87
C ALA A 625 1.96 67.39 -7.13
N SER A 626 3.16 67.58 -7.73
CA SER A 626 4.25 68.38 -7.16
C SER A 626 4.04 69.88 -7.40
N ASN A 627 3.60 70.23 -8.61
CA ASN A 627 3.26 71.66 -8.89
C ASN A 627 2.11 72.17 -8.01
N GLY A 628 1.14 71.28 -7.67
CA GLY A 628 0.09 71.65 -6.70
C GLY A 628 0.63 71.85 -5.26
N LYS A 629 1.76 71.32 -4.90
CA LYS A 629 2.42 71.58 -3.62
C LYS A 629 3.24 72.88 -3.64
N GLU A 630 3.89 73.22 -4.75
CA GLU A 630 4.64 74.42 -4.92
C GLU A 630 3.69 75.61 -4.93
N ALA A 631 2.52 75.55 -5.62
CA ALA A 631 1.50 76.58 -5.58
C ALA A 631 0.96 76.81 -4.15
N ASN A 632 0.88 75.81 -3.32
CA ASN A 632 0.53 75.98 -1.92
C ASN A 632 1.64 76.55 -1.07
N PHE A 633 2.92 76.43 -1.48
CA PHE A 633 4.07 77.01 -0.73
C PHE A 633 4.23 78.47 -1.03
N ASP A 634 4.00 78.94 -2.27
CA ASP A 634 4.00 80.31 -2.66
C ASP A 634 2.87 81.06 -1.97
N ASN A 635 1.68 80.53 -1.75
CA ASN A 635 0.60 81.11 -1.00
C ASN A 635 0.87 81.23 0.53
N VAL A 636 1.89 80.56 1.07
CA VAL A 636 2.27 80.77 2.49
C VAL A 636 3.33 81.84 2.65
N ILE A 637 4.07 82.22 1.60
CA ILE A 637 5.10 83.25 1.64
C ILE A 637 4.51 84.63 1.45
N GLU A 638 3.32 84.85 0.84
CA GLU A 638 2.68 86.12 0.58
C GLU A 638 1.80 86.67 1.70
N LYS A 639 1.78 86.15 2.90
CA LYS A 639 1.06 86.79 4.03
C LYS A 639 2.01 87.70 4.84
N PRO A 640 1.87 89.05 4.84
CA PRO A 640 2.69 89.90 5.63
C PRO A 640 2.37 89.82 7.14
N ALA A 641 3.41 89.86 7.90
CA ALA A 641 3.35 89.82 9.35
C ALA A 641 2.59 90.98 9.95
N GLN A 642 1.48 90.74 10.63
CA GLN A 642 0.87 91.66 11.56
C GLN A 642 1.53 91.54 12.93
N ARG A 643 2.14 92.71 13.37
CA ARG A 643 2.65 92.94 14.71
C ARG A 643 1.53 92.81 15.74
N ILE A 644 1.74 92.06 16.75
CA ILE A 644 1.09 92.20 18.05
C ILE A 644 2.16 92.34 19.14
N GLN A 645 2.04 93.46 19.87
CA GLN A 645 2.94 93.87 20.93
C GLN A 645 2.82 92.97 22.20
N ASP A 646 3.93 92.87 22.86
CA ASP A 646 4.12 92.35 24.22
C ASP A 646 3.29 93.05 25.28
N PRO A 647 3.15 92.56 26.56
CA PRO A 647 4.29 92.53 27.43
C PRO A 647 4.38 91.39 28.54
N ASP A 648 5.60 91.37 29.09
CA ASP A 648 6.03 91.02 30.45
C ASP A 648 6.40 89.58 30.76
N LEU A 649 7.65 89.41 30.98
CA LEU A 649 8.59 89.28 32.09
C LEU A 649 9.13 87.91 32.38
N GLU A 650 10.43 87.90 32.30
CA GLU A 650 11.45 87.34 33.22
C GLU A 650 11.55 85.84 33.37
N ALA A 651 12.62 85.26 33.26
CA ALA A 651 14.06 85.22 33.54
C ALA A 651 14.57 83.82 33.28
N SER A 652 15.63 83.54 32.87
CA SER A 652 17.04 83.71 33.04
C SER A 652 17.81 82.45 32.57
N HIS A 653 18.92 82.77 32.00
CA HIS A 653 20.26 82.10 31.98
C HIS A 653 20.51 80.89 31.15
N LYS A 654 21.22 81.03 30.18
CA LYS A 654 22.67 81.04 29.83
C LYS A 654 23.13 79.78 29.12
N ILE A 655 23.64 80.00 27.95
CA ILE A 655 24.97 79.83 27.39
C ILE A 655 25.14 78.46 26.74
N GLY A 656 25.56 78.24 25.52
CA GLY A 656 26.29 78.98 24.50
C GLY A 656 26.46 78.12 23.27
N VAL A 657 26.61 78.81 22.21
CA VAL A 657 26.99 78.39 20.83
C VAL A 657 28.50 78.32 20.77
N PRO A 658 29.20 77.63 19.91
CA PRO A 658 29.23 78.01 18.48
C PRO A 658 29.25 76.89 17.42
N ALA A 659 28.82 77.34 16.26
CA ALA A 659 29.02 76.78 14.94
C ALA A 659 30.47 76.54 14.58
N ILE A 660 30.73 75.67 13.60
CA ILE A 660 31.51 76.00 12.37
C ILE A 660 31.45 74.73 11.46
N ILE A 661 31.08 75.00 10.18
CA ILE A 661 31.27 74.24 8.94
C ILE A 661 32.68 74.64 8.38
N PRO A 662 33.29 74.03 7.37
CA PRO A 662 33.25 72.78 6.62
C PRO A 662 34.61 72.18 6.23
N LYS A 663 34.59 71.22 5.30
CA LYS A 663 35.55 70.85 4.23
C LYS A 663 36.31 69.50 4.39
N SER A 664 35.89 68.62 3.52
CA SER A 664 36.61 68.00 2.41
C SER A 664 37.88 67.22 2.69
N GLN A 665 37.82 66.03 2.05
CA GLN A 665 38.89 65.35 1.30
C GLN A 665 39.84 64.32 1.95
N HIS A 666 39.77 63.17 1.34
CA HIS A 666 40.84 62.23 0.96
C HIS A 666 41.44 61.23 1.96
N ALA A 667 41.29 60.05 1.51
CA ALA A 667 42.31 59.06 1.23
C ALA A 667 42.80 58.09 2.34
N LEU A 668 42.57 56.84 2.01
CA LEU A 668 43.53 55.73 2.04
C LEU A 668 44.13 55.21 3.36
N HIS A 669 44.05 53.95 3.45
CA HIS A 669 44.96 52.91 3.95
C HIS A 669 44.55 52.15 5.19
N GLN A 670 44.11 50.90 4.95
CA GLN A 670 44.83 49.65 5.18
C GLN A 670 45.14 49.23 6.63
N LYS A 671 44.78 47.97 6.84
CA LYS A 671 45.35 46.93 7.74
C LYS A 671 44.75 46.89 9.15
N ALA A 672 44.13 45.81 9.49
CA ALA A 672 44.45 44.39 9.70
C ALA A 672 44.59 44.07 11.18
N ILE A 673 44.04 42.90 11.54
CA ILE A 673 44.44 41.99 12.63
C ILE A 673 43.77 42.27 14.01
N SER A 674 42.96 41.40 14.51
CA SER A 674 43.09 40.12 15.13
C SER A 674 42.02 39.89 16.19
N LYS A 675 41.54 38.72 16.23
CA LYS A 675 40.83 38.00 17.34
C LYS A 675 41.59 38.05 18.66
N PRO A 676 41.04 37.62 19.83
CA PRO A 676 40.28 36.39 20.02
C PRO A 676 39.19 36.37 21.11
N LEU A 677 38.51 35.26 21.13
CA LEU A 677 37.68 34.70 22.25
C LEU A 677 38.51 34.49 23.54
N PRO A 678 37.83 34.37 24.73
CA PRO A 678 37.56 33.04 25.23
C PRO A 678 36.22 32.81 25.98
N LYS A 679 35.82 31.56 25.96
CA LYS A 679 35.02 30.84 26.99
C LYS A 679 35.94 30.50 28.18
N PRO A 680 35.49 29.83 29.29
CA PRO A 680 34.20 29.35 29.77
C PRO A 680 34.01 29.48 31.32
N THR A 681 33.09 28.67 31.85
CA THR A 681 32.95 28.06 33.18
C THR A 681 31.89 28.63 34.13
N GLU A 682 30.88 27.83 34.31
CA GLU A 682 30.40 27.05 35.50
C GLU A 682 30.15 27.82 36.78
N LEU A 683 29.01 27.69 37.35
CA LEU A 683 28.58 26.88 38.51
C LEU A 683 27.45 27.50 39.34
N ILE A 684 26.38 26.74 39.49
CA ILE A 684 25.66 26.43 40.76
C ILE A 684 24.71 27.42 41.40
N ASN A 685 23.46 26.94 41.40
CA ASN A 685 22.52 26.76 42.53
C ASN A 685 21.48 27.82 42.92
N LYS A 686 20.31 27.26 43.02
CA LYS A 686 19.22 27.42 44.02
C LYS A 686 18.27 28.58 43.91
N GLY A 687 17.04 28.25 43.76
CA GLY A 687 16.06 28.60 44.74
C GLY A 687 14.74 29.19 44.21
N THR A 688 13.74 28.39 44.22
CA THR A 688 12.39 28.60 44.75
C THR A 688 11.39 29.59 44.14
N LEU A 689 10.22 29.06 43.92
CA LEU A 689 8.87 29.57 44.09
C LEU A 689 8.11 30.19 42.91
N SER A 690 7.06 29.41 42.61
CA SER A 690 5.82 29.78 41.91
C SER A 690 5.13 31.03 42.51
N PRO A 691 4.09 31.65 41.91
CA PRO A 691 2.80 30.94 41.68
C PRO A 691 2.01 31.35 40.43
N ALA A 692 1.07 30.49 40.11
CA ALA A 692 -0.08 30.73 39.24
C ALA A 692 -1.07 31.78 39.82
N PRO A 693 -2.06 32.32 39.05
CA PRO A 693 -3.37 31.70 39.12
C PRO A 693 -4.35 31.80 37.89
N LYS A 694 -5.24 30.79 37.85
CA LYS A 694 -6.74 30.83 37.75
C LYS A 694 -7.37 31.34 36.45
N LYS A 695 -8.24 30.62 35.86
CA LYS A 695 -9.56 29.99 35.98
C LYS A 695 -10.52 30.57 34.94
N LEU A 696 -11.33 29.69 34.27
CA LEU A 696 -12.79 29.58 34.48
C LEU A 696 -13.42 28.60 33.51
N THR A 697 -14.17 27.66 34.09
CA THR A 697 -15.19 26.79 33.49
C THR A 697 -16.57 27.49 33.44
N PRO A 698 -17.64 26.91 32.81
CA PRO A 698 -18.57 26.08 33.59
C PRO A 698 -19.28 24.94 32.85
N ARG A 699 -19.74 24.02 33.72
CA ARG A 699 -20.72 22.94 33.55
C ARG A 699 -22.16 23.48 33.71
N PRO A 700 -23.31 22.72 33.38
CA PRO A 700 -23.91 21.78 34.32
C PRO A 700 -24.67 20.54 33.76
N LYS A 701 -24.74 19.45 34.54
CA LYS A 701 -25.83 18.73 35.28
C LYS A 701 -26.86 17.96 34.45
N THR A 702 -27.23 16.71 34.80
CA THR A 702 -27.95 16.22 35.99
C THR A 702 -28.02 14.67 36.06
N LYS A 703 -28.06 14.13 37.27
CA LYS A 703 -28.37 12.78 37.72
C LYS A 703 -29.93 12.64 38.00
N PRO A 704 -30.53 11.46 38.38
CA PRO A 704 -30.30 10.73 39.64
C PRO A 704 -30.47 9.18 39.56
N GLN A 705 -29.83 8.43 40.41
CA GLN A 705 -30.12 7.77 41.68
C GLN A 705 -31.07 6.55 41.60
N SER A 706 -30.63 5.40 42.17
CA SER A 706 -30.97 4.96 43.54
C SER A 706 -30.25 3.64 43.91
N ARG A 707 -29.78 3.62 45.14
CA ARG A 707 -29.31 2.51 46.02
C ARG A 707 -30.52 2.17 46.98
N PRO A 708 -30.40 1.28 48.00
CA PRO A 708 -29.37 0.36 48.56
C PRO A 708 -29.95 -0.93 49.25
N LEU A 709 -29.08 -1.64 50.00
CA LEU A 709 -29.18 -2.30 51.34
C LEU A 709 -28.68 -3.75 51.33
N VAL A 710 -27.60 -4.10 51.92
CA VAL A 710 -27.04 -4.17 53.30
C VAL A 710 -27.47 -5.38 54.18
N LEU A 711 -26.42 -5.98 54.77
CA LEU A 711 -26.33 -6.74 56.04
C LEU A 711 -26.35 -8.27 55.95
N THR A 712 -25.55 -9.07 56.66
CA THR A 712 -24.55 -9.00 57.72
C THR A 712 -23.94 -10.38 58.00
N LYS A 713 -22.68 -10.38 58.39
CA LYS A 713 -21.98 -11.04 59.51
C LYS A 713 -22.17 -12.51 59.90
N GLY A 714 -21.00 -13.10 60.20
CA GLY A 714 -20.78 -14.06 61.27
C GLY A 714 -19.69 -15.09 60.94
N SER A 715 -18.51 -14.91 61.28
CA SER A 715 -17.57 -15.20 62.35
C SER A 715 -17.28 -16.68 62.62
N ALA A 716 -15.98 -16.95 62.51
CA ALA A 716 -15.04 -17.56 63.48
C ALA A 716 -14.84 -19.07 63.52
N SER A 717 -13.69 -19.48 63.44
CA SER A 717 -12.54 -20.01 64.26
C SER A 717 -12.11 -21.39 63.79
N ALA A 718 -10.88 -21.53 63.47
CA ALA A 718 -9.67 -21.86 64.20
C ALA A 718 -9.32 -23.35 64.30
N SER A 719 -8.10 -23.60 64.04
CA SER A 719 -7.08 -24.55 64.56
C SER A 719 -6.87 -25.81 63.73
N ALA A 720 -5.70 -26.00 63.23
CA ALA A 720 -4.38 -26.32 63.67
C ALA A 720 -3.99 -27.80 63.44
N ALA A 721 -2.81 -27.94 62.86
CA ALA A 721 -1.78 -28.93 63.12
C ALA A 721 -1.78 -30.29 62.40
N ALA A 722 -0.78 -30.58 61.66
CA ALA A 722 0.43 -31.34 61.84
C ALA A 722 0.71 -32.33 60.69
N ARG A 723 1.93 -32.20 60.13
CA ARG A 723 2.71 -33.23 59.41
C ARG A 723 3.20 -34.29 60.37
N PRO A 724 3.67 -35.53 59.99
CA PRO A 724 4.85 -35.70 59.14
C PRO A 724 4.95 -36.93 58.21
N ALA A 725 5.83 -36.79 57.21
CA ALA A 725 6.86 -37.63 56.61
C ALA A 725 6.82 -39.17 56.67
N ALA A 726 7.09 -39.81 55.49
CA ALA A 726 8.28 -40.62 55.22
C ALA A 726 8.06 -41.60 54.06
N SER A 727 8.99 -41.57 53.09
CA SER A 727 9.30 -42.64 52.13
C SER A 727 10.04 -43.76 52.90
N PRO A 728 10.47 -44.94 52.29
CA PRO A 728 10.68 -45.34 50.91
C PRO A 728 10.48 -46.84 50.59
N LEU A 729 10.88 -47.23 49.33
CA LEU A 729 11.47 -48.53 48.88
C LEU A 729 10.60 -49.49 48.07
N ARG A 730 10.94 -49.58 46.81
CA ARG A 730 11.74 -50.63 46.07
C ARG A 730 11.00 -51.83 45.47
N ALA A 731 11.14 -51.98 44.17
CA ALA A 731 11.67 -53.07 43.34
C ALA A 731 10.68 -53.96 42.58
N SER A 732 10.99 -53.97 41.27
CA SER A 732 11.10 -55.07 40.33
C SER A 732 9.85 -55.70 39.74
N GLY A 733 9.88 -55.77 38.42
CA GLY A 733 9.11 -56.76 37.62
C GLY A 733 8.87 -56.33 36.20
N THR A 734 9.79 -56.66 35.33
CA THR A 734 9.74 -56.73 33.88
C THR A 734 8.45 -57.38 33.32
N LYS A 735 7.86 -56.80 32.31
CA LYS A 735 7.50 -57.44 31.03
C LYS A 735 7.13 -56.42 29.97
N SER A 736 7.84 -56.59 28.87
CA SER A 736 7.69 -55.99 27.56
C SER A 736 6.30 -56.17 26.97
N VAL A 737 5.72 -55.09 26.46
CA VAL A 737 4.74 -55.11 25.37
C VAL A 737 5.23 -54.12 24.32
N HIS A 738 5.41 -54.62 23.12
CA HIS A 738 5.70 -53.88 21.91
C HIS A 738 4.66 -52.81 21.71
N GLU A 739 5.03 -51.53 21.67
CA GLU A 739 4.30 -50.45 21.02
C GLU A 739 4.99 -50.24 19.66
N ASP A 740 4.20 -50.48 18.63
CA ASP A 740 4.52 -50.12 17.26
C ASP A 740 4.66 -48.60 17.19
N VAL A 741 5.90 -48.15 17.08
CA VAL A 741 6.22 -46.76 16.77
C VAL A 741 6.03 -46.59 15.27
N ASP A 742 4.96 -45.89 14.88
CA ASP A 742 4.69 -45.44 13.52
C ASP A 742 5.90 -44.72 12.94
N ASP A 743 6.48 -45.34 11.95
CA ASP A 743 7.59 -44.86 11.13
C ASP A 743 7.07 -43.74 10.20
N PHE A 744 7.18 -42.48 10.62
CA PHE A 744 6.77 -41.28 9.87
C PHE A 744 7.96 -40.40 9.47
N ASP A 745 9.17 -40.94 9.43
CA ASP A 745 10.42 -40.16 9.28
C ASP A 745 10.88 -39.90 7.84
N ASP A 746 10.06 -40.08 6.82
CA ASP A 746 10.44 -39.77 5.42
C ASP A 746 9.49 -38.79 4.71
N PHE A 747 9.35 -37.56 5.19
CA PHE A 747 8.81 -36.48 4.39
C PHE A 747 9.86 -35.41 4.13
N VAL A 748 10.53 -35.57 3.01
CA VAL A 748 11.49 -34.63 2.45
C VAL A 748 10.80 -33.33 2.01
N SER A 749 11.28 -32.24 2.54
CA SER A 749 11.04 -30.90 2.06
C SER A 749 11.37 -30.81 0.57
N SER A 750 10.39 -30.57 -0.29
CA SER A 750 10.63 -30.28 -1.71
C SER A 750 10.99 -28.81 -1.90
N THR A 751 12.25 -28.48 -1.69
CA THR A 751 12.89 -27.36 -2.38
C THR A 751 13.52 -27.90 -3.67
N PRO A 752 13.43 -27.22 -4.80
CA PRO A 752 14.06 -27.68 -6.03
C PRO A 752 15.58 -27.53 -5.93
N SER A 753 16.26 -28.64 -5.80
CA SER A 753 17.72 -28.70 -5.93
C SER A 753 18.10 -28.64 -7.39
N THR A 754 18.91 -27.67 -7.73
CA THR A 754 19.68 -27.58 -8.98
C THR A 754 20.65 -28.76 -9.07
N THR A 755 20.34 -29.70 -9.94
CA THR A 755 21.28 -30.71 -10.40
C THR A 755 21.70 -30.36 -11.82
N SER A 756 22.99 -30.12 -11.99
CA SER A 756 23.73 -30.03 -13.23
C SER A 756 23.55 -31.26 -14.10
N ILE A 757 23.13 -31.05 -15.36
CA ILE A 757 23.06 -32.11 -16.39
C ILE A 757 24.05 -31.76 -17.50
N PRO A 758 24.79 -32.75 -18.03
CA PRO A 758 25.71 -32.51 -19.14
C PRO A 758 24.97 -32.40 -20.47
N SER A 759 25.56 -31.56 -21.34
CA SER A 759 25.13 -31.21 -22.68
C SER A 759 24.79 -32.38 -23.58
N ALA A 760 23.58 -32.37 -24.18
CA ALA A 760 23.36 -33.00 -25.47
C ALA A 760 22.37 -32.12 -26.26
N ASN A 761 22.85 -31.64 -27.40
CA ASN A 761 22.12 -30.93 -28.44
C ASN A 761 20.91 -31.74 -28.93
N THR A 762 19.72 -31.16 -28.85
CA THR A 762 18.66 -31.31 -29.87
C THR A 762 17.72 -30.12 -29.74
N SER A 763 17.67 -29.37 -30.81
CA SER A 763 16.72 -28.28 -31.05
C SER A 763 15.28 -28.79 -31.06
N ALA A 764 14.49 -28.34 -30.10
CA ALA A 764 13.04 -28.34 -30.19
C ALA A 764 12.53 -27.01 -29.66
N ASN A 765 11.97 -26.23 -30.60
CA ASN A 765 11.22 -25.01 -30.29
C ASN A 765 10.03 -25.34 -29.37
N THR A 766 10.15 -25.09 -28.11
CA THR A 766 9.00 -24.98 -27.20
C THR A 766 8.70 -23.50 -27.04
N THR A 767 7.74 -23.02 -27.83
CA THR A 767 7.07 -21.75 -27.62
C THR A 767 6.40 -21.79 -26.26
N ALA A 768 6.92 -21.04 -25.32
CA ALA A 768 6.26 -20.76 -24.04
C ALA A 768 4.91 -20.08 -24.33
N ALA A 769 3.81 -20.72 -23.90
CA ALA A 769 2.47 -20.18 -24.06
C ALA A 769 2.27 -19.00 -23.09
N TYR A 770 2.25 -17.80 -23.62
CA TYR A 770 1.86 -16.59 -22.88
C TYR A 770 0.36 -16.59 -22.54
N PRO A 771 -0.05 -15.96 -21.46
CA PRO A 771 -1.46 -15.82 -21.11
C PRO A 771 -2.25 -15.17 -22.27
N PRO A 772 -3.46 -15.64 -22.60
CA PRO A 772 -4.29 -15.01 -23.62
C PRO A 772 -4.67 -13.57 -23.19
N GLY A 773 -4.39 -12.61 -24.04
CA GLY A 773 -4.43 -11.16 -23.80
C GLY A 773 -3.12 -10.48 -24.16
N PHE A 774 -2.02 -11.24 -24.25
CA PHE A 774 -0.73 -10.77 -24.73
C PHE A 774 -0.53 -11.23 -26.17
N SER A 775 -1.22 -10.59 -27.10
CA SER A 775 -1.06 -10.88 -28.55
C SER A 775 0.09 -10.05 -29.10
N MET A 776 1.15 -10.73 -29.54
CA MET A 776 2.18 -10.15 -30.38
C MET A 776 1.64 -10.03 -31.82
N THR A 777 0.90 -8.99 -32.11
CA THR A 777 0.67 -8.55 -33.50
C THR A 777 0.92 -7.06 -33.58
N MET A 778 2.19 -6.69 -33.60
CA MET A 778 2.59 -5.44 -34.25
C MET A 778 2.78 -5.71 -35.74
N GLN A 779 1.78 -5.39 -36.54
CA GLN A 779 1.98 -5.20 -37.97
C GLN A 779 2.56 -3.80 -38.21
N PRO A 780 3.56 -3.66 -39.10
CA PRO A 780 4.10 -2.35 -39.44
C PRO A 780 3.08 -1.53 -40.21
N LEU A 781 2.88 -0.29 -39.77
CA LEU A 781 2.11 0.73 -40.46
C LEU A 781 2.69 0.94 -41.86
N LYS A 782 1.98 0.46 -42.91
CA LYS A 782 2.17 0.89 -44.28
C LYS A 782 1.44 2.21 -44.48
N ASN A 783 2.22 3.25 -44.73
CA ASN A 783 1.73 4.51 -45.26
C ASN A 783 0.99 4.24 -46.61
N SER A 784 -0.27 4.60 -46.67
CA SER A 784 -0.95 4.82 -47.96
C SER A 784 -1.70 6.14 -47.92
N THR A 785 -1.18 7.03 -48.71
CA THR A 785 -1.76 8.29 -49.16
C THR A 785 -2.94 8.03 -50.12
N ALA A 786 -3.99 8.83 -49.89
CA ALA A 786 -4.91 9.42 -50.88
C ALA A 786 -5.95 8.54 -51.61
N ARG A 787 -7.21 8.83 -51.50
CA ARG A 787 -8.01 9.71 -52.37
C ARG A 787 -9.52 9.56 -52.10
N HIS A 788 -10.16 10.70 -52.15
CA HIS A 788 -11.61 10.93 -52.19
C HIS A 788 -12.37 10.00 -53.12
N ASN A 789 -13.59 9.60 -52.71
CA ASN A 789 -14.83 9.82 -53.45
C ASN A 789 -16.04 9.39 -52.59
N ASN A 790 -16.92 10.34 -52.36
CA ASN A 790 -18.34 10.14 -52.07
C ASN A 790 -19.07 9.79 -53.40
N PRO A 791 -20.22 9.08 -53.39
CA PRO A 791 -21.50 9.76 -53.28
C PRO A 791 -22.64 9.03 -52.53
N ALA A 792 -23.45 9.85 -51.82
CA ALA A 792 -24.89 10.03 -51.95
C ALA A 792 -25.87 8.86 -51.68
N ILE A 793 -26.66 9.08 -50.59
CA ILE A 793 -28.12 9.09 -50.45
C ILE A 793 -28.93 7.90 -50.97
N SER A 794 -29.62 7.21 -50.05
CA SER A 794 -31.09 7.10 -50.10
C SER A 794 -31.64 6.50 -48.79
N SER A 795 -32.66 7.14 -48.33
CA SER A 795 -33.62 6.83 -47.28
C SER A 795 -34.38 5.53 -47.54
N GLU A 796 -34.84 4.87 -46.47
CA GLU A 796 -36.25 4.56 -46.19
C GLU A 796 -36.42 3.66 -44.95
N ASN A 797 -37.26 4.14 -44.08
CA ASN A 797 -38.20 3.62 -43.14
C ASN A 797 -38.53 2.12 -43.14
N THR A 798 -38.73 1.54 -41.99
CA THR A 798 -39.99 1.08 -41.34
C THR A 798 -39.68 0.02 -40.27
N SER A 799 -39.91 0.29 -39.08
CA SER A 799 -40.84 -0.11 -38.01
C SER A 799 -41.26 -1.60 -37.93
N LEU A 800 -41.30 -1.99 -36.64
CA LEU A 800 -42.17 -2.98 -35.97
C LEU A 800 -41.86 -4.49 -36.17
N ILE A 801 -41.46 -5.17 -35.19
CA ILE A 801 -42.15 -5.79 -34.06
C ILE A 801 -41.08 -6.22 -33.03
#